data_ac2d052a034beec06426290a53c2f01e
#
_entry.id   ac2d052a034beec06426290a53c2f01e
#
_cell.length_a   1.000
_cell.length_b   1.000
_cell.length_c   1.000
_cell.angle_alpha   90.00
_cell.angle_beta   90.00
_cell.angle_gamma   90.00
#
_symmetry.space_group_name_H-M   'P 1'
#
loop_
_entity.id
_entity.type
_entity.pdbx_description
1 polymer ?
#
loop_
_entity_poly.entity_id
_entity_poly.type
_entity_poly.pdbx_seq_one_letter_code
_entity_poly.pdbx_strand_id
1 'polypeptide(L)'
;MNNNSWFKKEKPLLSLQSMGGGASGTLMQGASTKYYIEELFNTYSYKGSSSSGAGSGQTITNGIDVAGEGGLVWLKSRSAANENALSDTVTGAGKRLQSDSSTSQSTSTESVSGFTNSGFTLPGGWNPMVNASNQEYVGWTFRKAPKYFDIVTYTGTGSAQNISHSLDSVPGMILVKCTSESQSWFVFHRSLSNSPEEVYLKLDSTDDLSTSSSAWNNTAPTSTHFTVNNANQTNGDGKSYVAYLFAHEEEAFGPDSDKKIISCGSYTGTGSPGVSVTLGFEPQWVMIKNGSYTGTGWVMFDNIRRMPVDSADQVLWANSTSAESAFGVNFINPLSDGFTVETTANDDTNRSGDTFVYIAIAAESGALMNPDSITAGTQVFAPLVGSGGGCPYGTYSTNFRSDYMFWKNVSNTDIGYTASRKSGIKYVRTDHSASQSMSTDYVWDSNIGMGSGLIYNSWHWRRHSGFELMSYNGNSTATAYAHNLGGVPEFMIFKNMDEGHDWMCWHKDLNGGVDAEQYFWFGNTTAAASTSTDFLNNTAPTATHVTLGAGPQANSSTGQIIGMLFRSVSGISYAGSYIGNDSASGPSIDCGFEPRLIWIKNSSSTGNWMLYDSYRGFNKCYFVNSNEAQETATRLTVTSDGFDITSAASVINNNGDRFVFYAHA
;
A
#
# COMPACT_ATOMS: atom_id res chain seq x y z
N MET A 1 33.68 -39.26 -12.62
CA MET A 1 32.49 -39.83 -11.98
C MET A 1 31.74 -38.68 -11.35
N ASN A 2 30.67 -38.27 -12.01
CA ASN A 2 29.83 -37.14 -11.59
C ASN A 2 28.78 -37.64 -10.62
N ASN A 3 28.62 -36.96 -9.51
CA ASN A 3 27.37 -37.03 -8.71
C ASN A 3 26.88 -35.62 -8.41
N ASN A 4 25.99 -35.14 -9.27
CA ASN A 4 25.09 -34.05 -8.97
C ASN A 4 23.84 -34.61 -8.29
N SER A 5 23.69 -34.39 -7.00
CA SER A 5 22.42 -34.64 -6.30
C SER A 5 21.63 -33.33 -6.22
N TRP A 6 20.50 -33.32 -6.93
CA TRP A 6 19.48 -32.30 -6.85
C TRP A 6 18.66 -32.50 -5.58
N PHE A 7 18.71 -31.58 -4.64
CA PHE A 7 17.75 -31.55 -3.54
C PHE A 7 16.48 -30.84 -4.02
N LYS A 8 15.45 -31.63 -4.34
CA LYS A 8 14.08 -31.13 -4.36
C LYS A 8 13.65 -30.88 -2.91
N LYS A 9 13.24 -29.65 -2.60
CA LYS A 9 12.48 -29.35 -1.38
C LYS A 9 11.10 -29.99 -1.53
N GLU A 10 10.92 -31.17 -1.00
CA GLU A 10 9.58 -31.76 -0.86
C GLU A 10 8.92 -31.17 0.40
N LYS A 11 7.68 -30.70 0.24
CA LYS A 11 6.82 -30.35 1.39
C LYS A 11 6.60 -31.62 2.22
N PRO A 12 6.72 -31.62 3.55
CA PRO A 12 6.44 -32.81 4.34
C PRO A 12 4.95 -33.14 4.31
N LEU A 13 4.60 -34.25 3.69
CA LEU A 13 3.31 -34.91 3.89
C LEU A 13 3.36 -35.63 5.23
N LEU A 14 2.74 -35.06 6.26
CA LEU A 14 2.46 -35.78 7.50
C LEU A 14 1.12 -36.53 7.36
N SER A 15 1.19 -37.77 6.92
CA SER A 15 0.11 -38.72 7.17
C SER A 15 0.37 -39.44 8.50
N LEU A 16 -0.35 -39.09 9.55
CA LEU A 16 -0.38 -39.88 10.77
C LEU A 16 -1.50 -40.94 10.66
N GLN A 17 -1.14 -42.20 10.48
CA GLN A 17 -2.02 -43.32 10.82
C GLN A 17 -1.96 -43.53 12.35
N SER A 18 -3.12 -43.52 12.99
CA SER A 18 -3.28 -43.82 14.41
C SER A 18 -3.13 -45.32 14.67
N MET A 19 -2.25 -45.71 15.58
CA MET A 19 -2.38 -46.97 16.35
C MET A 19 -2.52 -46.59 17.84
N GLY A 20 -3.56 -47.14 18.46
CA GLY A 20 -4.04 -46.79 19.77
C GLY A 20 -3.11 -47.14 20.93
N GLY A 21 -3.27 -46.39 22.03
CA GLY A 21 -2.66 -46.63 23.33
C GLY A 21 -2.68 -45.32 24.14
N GLY A 22 -3.53 -45.24 25.14
CA GLY A 22 -3.86 -44.00 25.87
C GLY A 22 -2.69 -43.32 26.53
N ALA A 23 -2.61 -42.05 26.30
CA ALA A 23 -2.06 -40.99 27.14
C ALA A 23 -2.66 -39.68 26.62
N SER A 24 -3.10 -38.79 27.52
CA SER A 24 -3.63 -37.48 27.23
C SER A 24 -2.60 -36.62 26.48
N GLY A 25 -2.61 -36.71 25.14
CA GLY A 25 -1.83 -35.85 24.27
C GLY A 25 -2.67 -34.63 23.91
N THR A 26 -2.22 -33.46 24.28
CA THR A 26 -2.66 -32.19 23.72
C THR A 26 -2.56 -32.32 22.20
N LEU A 27 -3.68 -32.31 21.49
CA LEU A 27 -3.72 -32.22 20.04
C LEU A 27 -2.92 -30.96 19.67
N MET A 28 -1.80 -31.15 18.98
CA MET A 28 -1.17 -30.04 18.26
C MET A 28 -2.21 -29.55 17.26
N GLN A 29 -2.84 -28.42 17.57
CA GLN A 29 -3.65 -27.70 16.63
C GLN A 29 -2.72 -27.39 15.44
N GLY A 30 -2.99 -27.93 14.26
CA GLY A 30 -2.20 -27.65 13.06
C GLY A 30 -2.09 -26.13 12.94
N ALA A 31 -0.88 -25.62 12.76
CA ALA A 31 -0.67 -24.20 12.58
C ALA A 31 -1.61 -23.72 11.47
N SER A 32 -2.54 -22.83 11.79
CA SER A 32 -3.43 -22.23 10.82
C SER A 32 -2.58 -21.52 9.76
N THR A 33 -2.86 -21.73 8.48
CA THR A 33 -2.19 -21.01 7.41
C THR A 33 -2.43 -19.52 7.61
N LYS A 34 -1.36 -18.75 7.81
CA LYS A 34 -1.43 -17.29 7.87
C LYS A 34 -1.46 -16.75 6.45
N TYR A 35 -2.22 -15.70 6.26
CA TYR A 35 -2.33 -14.99 4.99
C TYR A 35 -1.86 -13.53 5.16
N TYR A 36 -1.09 -13.06 4.19
CA TYR A 36 -0.51 -11.72 4.17
C TYR A 36 -0.95 -10.98 2.92
N ILE A 37 -1.11 -9.66 3.02
CA ILE A 37 -1.69 -8.84 1.94
C ILE A 37 -0.86 -8.92 0.64
N GLU A 38 0.47 -8.94 0.72
CA GLU A 38 1.37 -8.99 -0.43
C GLU A 38 1.29 -10.31 -1.21
N GLU A 39 0.68 -11.36 -0.62
CA GLU A 39 0.44 -12.66 -1.26
C GLU A 39 -0.96 -12.74 -1.91
N LEU A 40 -1.88 -11.84 -1.56
CA LEU A 40 -3.30 -11.92 -1.89
C LEU A 40 -3.74 -10.91 -2.93
N PHE A 41 -3.18 -9.71 -2.91
CA PHE A 41 -3.55 -8.64 -3.82
C PHE A 41 -2.37 -7.77 -4.21
N ASN A 42 -2.31 -7.40 -5.47
CA ASN A 42 -1.34 -6.43 -5.96
C ASN A 42 -1.95 -5.56 -7.06
N THR A 43 -1.67 -4.26 -6.99
CA THR A 43 -1.85 -3.31 -8.07
C THR A 43 -0.52 -3.11 -8.78
N TYR A 44 -0.47 -3.34 -10.09
CA TYR A 44 0.76 -3.31 -10.88
C TYR A 44 0.58 -2.47 -12.16
N SER A 45 1.40 -1.44 -12.32
CA SER A 45 1.46 -0.62 -13.54
C SER A 45 2.53 -1.16 -14.48
N TYR A 46 2.24 -1.23 -15.77
CA TYR A 46 3.22 -1.68 -16.78
C TYR A 46 3.02 -0.99 -18.12
N LYS A 47 4.06 -1.00 -18.94
CA LYS A 47 4.01 -0.55 -20.31
C LYS A 47 3.92 -1.73 -21.27
N GLY A 48 3.00 -1.64 -22.21
CA GLY A 48 2.86 -2.68 -23.24
C GLY A 48 4.10 -2.78 -24.12
N SER A 49 4.43 -3.99 -24.53
CA SER A 49 5.64 -4.32 -25.29
C SER A 49 5.39 -4.78 -26.73
N SER A 50 4.14 -5.06 -27.10
CA SER A 50 3.78 -5.69 -28.37
C SER A 50 3.47 -4.67 -29.46
N SER A 51 4.17 -4.78 -30.61
CA SER A 51 3.92 -3.99 -31.83
C SER A 51 3.17 -4.79 -32.89
N SER A 52 2.55 -4.10 -33.85
CA SER A 52 1.92 -4.73 -35.01
C SER A 52 2.96 -5.51 -35.81
N GLY A 53 2.91 -6.85 -35.78
CA GLY A 53 3.68 -7.68 -36.68
C GLY A 53 4.54 -8.77 -36.05
N ALA A 54 4.98 -8.76 -34.84
CA ALA A 54 5.70 -9.85 -34.15
C ALA A 54 6.30 -9.43 -32.79
N GLY A 55 5.63 -8.55 -32.04
CA GLY A 55 6.06 -8.24 -30.68
C GLY A 55 6.05 -9.50 -29.81
N SER A 56 7.06 -9.67 -28.97
CA SER A 56 7.08 -10.74 -27.98
C SER A 56 6.03 -10.48 -26.92
N GLY A 57 5.42 -11.53 -26.38
CA GLY A 57 4.66 -11.43 -25.13
C GLY A 57 5.56 -10.96 -23.98
N GLN A 58 4.95 -10.54 -22.89
CA GLN A 58 5.71 -10.18 -21.68
C GLN A 58 5.17 -10.92 -20.46
N THR A 59 6.05 -11.11 -19.48
CA THR A 59 5.69 -11.65 -18.17
C THR A 59 5.59 -10.50 -17.18
N ILE A 60 4.47 -10.41 -16.48
CA ILE A 60 4.25 -9.50 -15.38
C ILE A 60 4.51 -10.26 -14.09
N THR A 61 5.56 -9.86 -13.38
CA THR A 61 5.91 -10.41 -12.07
C THR A 61 5.48 -9.42 -10.98
N ASN A 62 4.39 -9.72 -10.31
CA ASN A 62 3.78 -8.86 -9.29
C ASN A 62 3.71 -9.51 -7.91
N GLY A 63 4.34 -10.67 -7.73
CA GLY A 63 4.42 -11.38 -6.46
C GLY A 63 3.24 -12.31 -6.15
N ILE A 64 2.16 -12.29 -6.93
CA ILE A 64 0.94 -13.04 -6.63
C ILE A 64 0.96 -14.42 -7.31
N ASP A 65 0.87 -15.49 -6.52
CA ASP A 65 0.76 -16.86 -7.03
C ASP A 65 -0.68 -17.16 -7.47
N VAL A 66 -1.00 -16.84 -8.71
CA VAL A 66 -2.30 -17.18 -9.31
C VAL A 66 -2.30 -18.54 -9.99
N ALA A 67 -1.14 -19.13 -10.31
CA ALA A 67 -1.07 -20.46 -10.91
C ALA A 67 -1.29 -21.58 -9.87
N GLY A 68 -0.69 -21.44 -8.67
CA GLY A 68 -0.78 -22.45 -7.61
C GLY A 68 -2.08 -22.38 -6.82
N GLU A 69 -2.53 -21.17 -6.52
CA GLU A 69 -3.67 -20.95 -5.61
C GLU A 69 -4.96 -20.54 -6.35
N GLY A 70 -4.83 -20.08 -7.58
CA GLY A 70 -5.93 -19.54 -8.38
C GLY A 70 -6.17 -18.04 -8.11
N GLY A 71 -6.84 -17.38 -9.07
CA GLY A 71 -7.12 -15.96 -8.92
C GLY A 71 -7.71 -15.31 -10.17
N LEU A 72 -7.94 -14.01 -10.05
CA LEU A 72 -8.44 -13.11 -11.09
C LEU A 72 -7.36 -12.06 -11.41
N VAL A 73 -7.15 -11.83 -12.70
CA VAL A 73 -6.38 -10.70 -13.22
C VAL A 73 -7.34 -9.76 -13.96
N TRP A 74 -7.47 -8.54 -13.48
CA TRP A 74 -8.26 -7.48 -14.08
C TRP A 74 -7.33 -6.41 -14.65
N LEU A 75 -7.34 -6.21 -15.97
CA LEU A 75 -6.46 -5.31 -16.71
C LEU A 75 -7.24 -4.15 -17.31
N LYS A 76 -6.63 -2.96 -17.30
CA LYS A 76 -7.17 -1.77 -17.94
C LYS A 76 -6.07 -0.93 -18.58
N SER A 77 -6.29 -0.49 -19.82
CA SER A 77 -5.44 0.54 -20.44
C SER A 77 -5.66 1.88 -19.74
N ARG A 78 -4.56 2.54 -19.36
CA ARG A 78 -4.53 3.89 -18.77
C ARG A 78 -4.49 4.96 -19.84
N SER A 79 -3.71 4.74 -20.91
CA SER A 79 -3.38 5.74 -21.92
C SER A 79 -4.30 5.74 -23.14
N ALA A 80 -5.18 4.73 -23.29
CA ALA A 80 -6.09 4.61 -24.42
C ALA A 80 -7.49 4.13 -24.00
N ALA A 81 -8.49 4.51 -24.78
CA ALA A 81 -9.86 4.07 -24.59
C ALA A 81 -10.03 2.62 -25.09
N ASN A 82 -9.79 1.67 -24.20
CA ASN A 82 -9.98 0.24 -24.43
C ASN A 82 -10.87 -0.34 -23.35
N GLU A 83 -11.53 -1.46 -23.64
CA GLU A 83 -12.36 -2.18 -22.68
C GLU A 83 -11.51 -2.73 -21.52
N ASN A 84 -12.15 -3.01 -20.42
CA ASN A 84 -11.58 -3.75 -19.31
C ASN A 84 -11.43 -5.23 -19.68
N ALA A 85 -10.32 -5.88 -19.32
CA ALA A 85 -10.10 -7.30 -19.57
C ALA A 85 -9.95 -8.07 -18.25
N LEU A 86 -10.88 -9.00 -17.99
CA LEU A 86 -10.89 -9.89 -16.84
C LEU A 86 -10.57 -11.32 -17.28
N SER A 87 -9.54 -11.91 -16.70
CA SER A 87 -9.14 -13.30 -16.93
C SER A 87 -8.93 -14.01 -15.60
N ASP A 88 -9.50 -15.18 -15.43
CA ASP A 88 -9.41 -15.94 -14.18
C ASP A 88 -8.92 -17.37 -14.42
N THR A 89 -8.40 -17.99 -13.38
CA THR A 89 -7.81 -19.33 -13.44
C THR A 89 -8.83 -20.44 -13.53
N VAL A 90 -10.10 -20.20 -13.16
CA VAL A 90 -11.16 -21.21 -13.18
C VAL A 90 -11.70 -21.37 -14.61
N THR A 91 -11.91 -20.26 -15.31
CA THR A 91 -12.32 -20.29 -16.72
C THR A 91 -11.12 -20.51 -17.66
N GLY A 92 -9.91 -20.20 -17.22
CA GLY A 92 -8.65 -20.52 -17.89
C GLY A 92 -8.03 -19.38 -18.70
N ALA A 93 -6.71 -19.51 -18.94
CA ALA A 93 -5.96 -18.58 -19.75
C ALA A 93 -6.49 -18.51 -21.21
N GLY A 94 -6.34 -17.33 -21.84
CA GLY A 94 -6.89 -17.09 -23.18
C GLY A 94 -8.40 -16.83 -23.18
N LYS A 95 -9.06 -16.85 -22.03
CA LYS A 95 -10.45 -16.46 -21.84
C LYS A 95 -10.53 -15.04 -21.28
N ARG A 96 -11.50 -14.27 -21.77
CA ARG A 96 -11.71 -12.87 -21.37
C ARG A 96 -13.18 -12.57 -21.14
N LEU A 97 -13.43 -11.86 -20.06
CA LEU A 97 -14.66 -11.10 -19.81
C LEU A 97 -14.36 -9.61 -19.82
N GLN A 98 -15.36 -8.78 -20.00
CA GLN A 98 -15.27 -7.32 -20.01
C GLN A 98 -16.24 -6.77 -18.97
N SER A 99 -15.76 -5.99 -18.00
CA SER A 99 -16.62 -5.43 -16.94
C SER A 99 -17.51 -4.28 -17.43
N ASP A 100 -17.11 -3.66 -18.52
CA ASP A 100 -17.79 -2.53 -19.19
C ASP A 100 -18.73 -2.99 -20.33
N SER A 101 -19.00 -4.29 -20.44
CA SER A 101 -19.81 -4.85 -21.52
C SER A 101 -20.66 -6.04 -21.08
N SER A 102 -21.86 -6.13 -21.65
CA SER A 102 -22.72 -7.30 -21.53
C SER A 102 -22.26 -8.51 -22.37
N THR A 103 -21.24 -8.37 -23.21
CA THR A 103 -20.73 -9.42 -24.09
C THR A 103 -20.36 -10.70 -23.30
N SER A 104 -20.65 -11.87 -23.89
CA SER A 104 -20.28 -13.16 -23.32
C SER A 104 -18.77 -13.38 -23.28
N GLN A 105 -18.31 -14.39 -22.55
CA GLN A 105 -16.90 -14.74 -22.50
C GLN A 105 -16.38 -15.07 -23.91
N SER A 106 -15.22 -14.51 -24.24
CA SER A 106 -14.55 -14.79 -25.52
C SER A 106 -13.23 -15.51 -25.30
N THR A 107 -12.83 -16.32 -26.28
CA THR A 107 -11.44 -16.76 -26.42
C THR A 107 -10.72 -15.71 -27.24
N SER A 108 -9.67 -15.12 -26.68
CA SER A 108 -9.04 -13.94 -27.28
C SER A 108 -7.55 -13.87 -26.96
N THR A 109 -6.77 -13.41 -27.93
CA THR A 109 -5.38 -13.00 -27.71
C THR A 109 -5.28 -11.69 -26.92
N GLU A 110 -6.39 -10.97 -26.72
CA GLU A 110 -6.48 -9.76 -25.89
C GLU A 110 -6.87 -10.12 -24.45
N SER A 111 -6.16 -11.09 -23.87
CA SER A 111 -6.36 -11.62 -22.53
C SER A 111 -5.03 -12.07 -21.94
N VAL A 112 -5.03 -12.48 -20.69
CA VAL A 112 -3.91 -13.16 -20.05
C VAL A 112 -3.65 -14.48 -20.79
N SER A 113 -2.41 -14.67 -21.28
CA SER A 113 -2.01 -15.88 -22.01
C SER A 113 -1.56 -17.03 -21.12
N GLY A 114 -1.26 -16.75 -19.84
CA GLY A 114 -0.87 -17.75 -18.85
C GLY A 114 -0.81 -17.17 -17.46
N PHE A 115 -0.99 -18.00 -16.46
CA PHE A 115 -0.85 -17.68 -15.04
C PHE A 115 0.46 -18.27 -14.52
N THR A 116 1.14 -17.57 -13.59
CA THR A 116 2.42 -18.01 -13.01
C THR A 116 2.36 -17.97 -11.48
N ASN A 117 3.36 -18.55 -10.83
CA ASN A 117 3.48 -18.55 -9.37
C ASN A 117 3.88 -17.18 -8.79
N SER A 118 4.04 -16.18 -9.65
CA SER A 118 4.42 -14.80 -9.24
C SER A 118 3.77 -13.72 -10.10
N GLY A 119 2.66 -14.07 -10.80
CA GLY A 119 1.96 -13.14 -11.67
C GLY A 119 1.35 -13.81 -12.89
N PHE A 120 1.50 -13.21 -14.07
CA PHE A 120 0.86 -13.68 -15.29
C PHE A 120 1.67 -13.33 -16.54
N THR A 121 1.33 -13.98 -17.68
CA THR A 121 1.91 -13.67 -18.99
C THR A 121 0.89 -13.00 -19.91
N LEU A 122 1.37 -12.10 -20.74
CA LEU A 122 0.60 -11.41 -21.77
C LEU A 122 1.06 -11.87 -23.15
N PRO A 123 0.14 -11.97 -24.12
CA PRO A 123 0.46 -12.44 -25.45
C PRO A 123 1.28 -11.42 -26.24
N GLY A 124 2.04 -11.92 -27.22
CA GLY A 124 2.64 -11.10 -28.29
C GLY A 124 1.62 -10.73 -29.36
N GLY A 125 2.04 -9.83 -30.29
CA GLY A 125 1.17 -9.29 -31.31
C GLY A 125 0.45 -8.02 -30.88
N TRP A 126 -0.34 -7.41 -31.77
CA TRP A 126 -1.10 -6.20 -31.45
C TRP A 126 -2.28 -6.53 -30.53
N ASN A 127 -2.18 -6.12 -29.29
CA ASN A 127 -3.18 -6.39 -28.26
C ASN A 127 -3.51 -5.10 -27.48
N PRO A 128 -4.36 -4.21 -28.01
CA PRO A 128 -4.60 -2.88 -27.43
C PRO A 128 -5.23 -2.92 -26.03
N MET A 129 -5.97 -3.96 -25.68
CA MET A 129 -6.58 -4.08 -24.35
C MET A 129 -5.58 -4.42 -23.26
N VAL A 130 -4.48 -5.15 -23.58
CA VAL A 130 -3.61 -5.72 -22.54
C VAL A 130 -2.12 -5.50 -22.75
N ASN A 131 -1.62 -5.29 -24.01
CA ASN A 131 -0.18 -5.29 -24.27
C ASN A 131 0.28 -4.49 -25.50
N ALA A 132 -0.43 -3.46 -25.97
CA ALA A 132 0.02 -2.65 -27.10
C ALA A 132 1.27 -1.82 -26.76
N SER A 133 2.24 -1.82 -27.66
CA SER A 133 3.50 -1.07 -27.49
C SER A 133 3.26 0.41 -27.20
N ASN A 134 3.98 0.93 -26.24
CA ASN A 134 3.92 2.30 -25.75
C ASN A 134 2.60 2.72 -25.07
N GLN A 135 1.64 1.84 -24.89
CA GLN A 135 0.49 2.09 -24.03
C GLN A 135 0.79 1.72 -22.58
N GLU A 136 0.18 2.44 -21.66
CA GLU A 136 0.29 2.20 -20.23
C GLU A 136 -0.95 1.45 -19.73
N TYR A 137 -0.72 0.52 -18.83
CA TYR A 137 -1.73 -0.37 -18.26
C TYR A 137 -1.62 -0.42 -16.75
N VAL A 138 -2.72 -0.76 -16.11
CA VAL A 138 -2.77 -1.20 -14.73
C VAL A 138 -3.43 -2.56 -14.66
N GLY A 139 -2.93 -3.41 -13.77
CA GLY A 139 -3.50 -4.72 -13.45
C GLY A 139 -3.76 -4.85 -11.96
N TRP A 140 -4.96 -5.29 -11.61
CA TRP A 140 -5.34 -5.68 -10.26
C TRP A 140 -5.43 -7.19 -10.22
N THR A 141 -4.61 -7.80 -9.37
CA THR A 141 -4.52 -9.27 -9.27
C THR A 141 -5.02 -9.72 -7.91
N PHE A 142 -6.05 -10.56 -7.92
CA PHE A 142 -6.70 -11.11 -6.74
C PHE A 142 -6.41 -12.61 -6.67
N ARG A 143 -5.74 -13.07 -5.62
CA ARG A 143 -5.52 -14.49 -5.36
C ARG A 143 -6.69 -15.07 -4.57
N LYS A 144 -7.12 -16.28 -4.89
CA LYS A 144 -8.11 -17.00 -4.08
C LYS A 144 -7.55 -17.32 -2.70
N ALA A 145 -8.31 -16.99 -1.67
CA ALA A 145 -8.03 -17.35 -0.29
C ALA A 145 -9.30 -17.30 0.56
N PRO A 146 -9.44 -18.17 1.56
CA PRO A 146 -10.53 -18.08 2.53
C PRO A 146 -10.59 -16.70 3.18
N LYS A 147 -11.81 -16.21 3.45
CA LYS A 147 -12.09 -14.92 4.09
C LYS A 147 -11.62 -13.69 3.31
N TYR A 148 -11.26 -13.88 2.04
CA TYR A 148 -10.80 -12.81 1.16
C TYR A 148 -11.51 -12.83 -0.20
N PHE A 149 -11.21 -13.82 -1.06
CA PHE A 149 -11.69 -13.86 -2.44
C PHE A 149 -11.88 -15.30 -2.94
N ASP A 150 -13.00 -15.57 -3.62
CA ASP A 150 -13.26 -16.87 -4.26
C ASP A 150 -13.85 -16.70 -5.66
N ILE A 151 -13.68 -17.72 -6.50
CA ILE A 151 -14.21 -17.81 -7.87
C ILE A 151 -14.95 -19.13 -8.00
N VAL A 152 -16.22 -19.07 -8.39
CA VAL A 152 -17.01 -20.26 -8.66
C VAL A 152 -17.65 -20.19 -10.04
N THR A 153 -17.80 -21.36 -10.69
CA THR A 153 -18.54 -21.51 -11.93
C THR A 153 -19.72 -22.46 -11.70
N TYR A 154 -20.83 -22.21 -12.39
CA TYR A 154 -22.01 -23.06 -12.29
C TYR A 154 -22.83 -23.02 -13.57
N THR A 155 -23.74 -23.99 -13.71
CA THR A 155 -24.74 -24.03 -14.76
C THR A 155 -26.09 -23.57 -14.19
N GLY A 156 -26.74 -22.66 -14.87
CA GLY A 156 -28.06 -22.17 -14.50
C GLY A 156 -29.15 -23.23 -14.72
N THR A 157 -30.19 -23.18 -13.91
CA THR A 157 -31.32 -24.10 -13.92
C THR A 157 -32.66 -23.44 -14.27
N GLY A 158 -32.68 -22.12 -14.41
CA GLY A 158 -33.91 -21.34 -14.62
C GLY A 158 -34.86 -21.33 -13.42
N SER A 159 -34.45 -21.86 -12.28
CA SER A 159 -35.20 -21.89 -11.02
C SER A 159 -34.27 -21.71 -9.82
N ALA A 160 -34.81 -21.36 -8.67
CA ALA A 160 -34.00 -21.09 -7.47
C ALA A 160 -33.03 -22.23 -7.16
N GLN A 161 -31.74 -21.90 -7.01
CA GLN A 161 -30.68 -22.83 -6.61
C GLN A 161 -29.64 -22.15 -5.71
N ASN A 162 -29.01 -22.96 -4.87
CA ASN A 162 -27.89 -22.57 -4.04
C ASN A 162 -26.57 -22.84 -4.76
N ILE A 163 -25.72 -21.84 -4.84
CA ILE A 163 -24.37 -21.95 -5.42
C ILE A 163 -23.37 -22.01 -4.28
N SER A 164 -22.72 -23.16 -4.10
CA SER A 164 -21.70 -23.35 -3.06
C SER A 164 -20.41 -22.60 -3.39
N HIS A 165 -19.73 -22.10 -2.36
CA HIS A 165 -18.42 -21.45 -2.46
C HIS A 165 -17.49 -21.82 -1.29
N SER A 166 -16.21 -21.52 -1.44
CA SER A 166 -15.15 -21.79 -0.46
C SER A 166 -14.57 -20.53 0.17
N LEU A 167 -15.34 -19.45 0.18
CA LEU A 167 -14.89 -18.16 0.74
C LEU A 167 -14.68 -18.23 2.27
N ASP A 168 -15.32 -19.20 2.95
CA ASP A 168 -15.30 -19.36 4.41
C ASP A 168 -15.72 -18.08 5.18
N SER A 169 -16.55 -17.27 4.55
CA SER A 169 -17.09 -15.99 5.05
C SER A 169 -18.36 -15.65 4.28
N VAL A 170 -19.25 -14.86 4.90
CA VAL A 170 -20.40 -14.30 4.19
C VAL A 170 -19.89 -13.28 3.17
N PRO A 171 -20.21 -13.41 1.86
CA PRO A 171 -19.77 -12.45 0.87
C PRO A 171 -20.25 -11.02 1.18
N GLY A 172 -19.33 -10.06 1.11
CA GLY A 172 -19.66 -8.64 1.14
C GLY A 172 -20.12 -8.12 -0.23
N MET A 173 -19.51 -8.66 -1.31
CA MET A 173 -19.85 -8.34 -2.69
C MET A 173 -19.75 -9.60 -3.56
N ILE A 174 -20.69 -9.75 -4.51
CA ILE A 174 -20.68 -10.83 -5.50
C ILE A 174 -20.90 -10.21 -6.88
N LEU A 175 -19.99 -10.54 -7.83
CA LEU A 175 -20.15 -10.19 -9.24
C LEU A 175 -20.49 -11.46 -10.02
N VAL A 176 -21.66 -11.51 -10.67
CA VAL A 176 -22.09 -12.65 -11.49
C VAL A 176 -22.14 -12.27 -12.95
N LYS A 177 -21.57 -13.13 -13.80
CA LYS A 177 -21.58 -13.00 -15.26
C LYS A 177 -21.98 -14.29 -15.96
N CYS A 178 -22.94 -14.19 -16.86
CA CYS A 178 -23.21 -15.24 -17.85
C CYS A 178 -22.01 -15.32 -18.82
N THR A 179 -21.36 -16.48 -18.89
CA THR A 179 -20.20 -16.70 -19.77
C THR A 179 -20.58 -17.22 -21.15
N SER A 180 -21.72 -17.90 -21.28
CA SER A 180 -22.19 -18.52 -22.52
C SER A 180 -23.03 -17.60 -23.41
N GLU A 181 -23.60 -16.53 -22.87
CA GLU A 181 -24.43 -15.57 -23.59
C GLU A 181 -24.18 -14.13 -23.15
N SER A 182 -24.54 -13.17 -24.01
CA SER A 182 -24.46 -11.75 -23.72
C SER A 182 -25.57 -11.34 -22.74
N GLN A 183 -25.18 -11.08 -21.49
CA GLN A 183 -26.03 -10.63 -20.39
C GLN A 183 -25.26 -9.60 -19.57
N SER A 184 -25.95 -8.63 -18.96
CA SER A 184 -25.32 -7.69 -18.01
C SER A 184 -24.75 -8.42 -16.80
N TRP A 185 -23.72 -7.83 -16.21
CA TRP A 185 -23.19 -8.24 -14.91
C TRP A 185 -24.16 -7.88 -13.80
N PHE A 186 -24.54 -8.82 -12.98
CA PHE A 186 -25.30 -8.53 -11.77
C PHE A 186 -24.41 -8.51 -10.55
N VAL A 187 -24.61 -7.48 -9.70
CA VAL A 187 -23.82 -7.22 -8.51
C VAL A 187 -24.72 -7.28 -7.28
N PHE A 188 -24.38 -8.18 -6.35
CA PHE A 188 -24.82 -8.11 -4.97
C PHE A 188 -23.82 -7.29 -4.16
N HIS A 189 -24.32 -6.40 -3.30
CA HIS A 189 -23.48 -5.71 -2.32
C HIS A 189 -24.23 -5.58 -1.00
N ARG A 190 -23.61 -6.05 0.09
CA ARG A 190 -24.23 -6.17 1.43
C ARG A 190 -24.80 -4.89 2.01
N SER A 191 -24.27 -3.74 1.61
CA SER A 191 -24.64 -2.41 2.14
C SER A 191 -25.47 -1.58 1.16
N LEU A 192 -26.02 -2.21 0.09
CA LEU A 192 -26.78 -1.51 -0.94
C LEU A 192 -28.15 -1.05 -0.46
N SER A 193 -28.76 -1.82 0.45
CA SER A 193 -30.05 -1.53 1.08
C SER A 193 -30.16 -2.26 2.42
N ASN A 194 -31.25 -2.05 3.15
CA ASN A 194 -31.56 -2.82 4.37
C ASN A 194 -31.92 -4.30 4.08
N SER A 195 -32.30 -4.61 2.85
CA SER A 195 -32.54 -5.98 2.35
C SER A 195 -31.72 -6.16 1.05
N PRO A 196 -30.40 -6.32 1.14
CA PRO A 196 -29.53 -6.32 -0.04
C PRO A 196 -29.78 -7.49 -0.99
N GLU A 197 -30.40 -8.57 -0.53
CA GLU A 197 -30.84 -9.73 -1.32
C GLU A 197 -32.06 -9.47 -2.20
N GLU A 198 -32.74 -8.34 -2.02
CA GLU A 198 -33.88 -7.93 -2.84
C GLU A 198 -33.50 -6.99 -3.99
N VAL A 199 -32.24 -6.51 -3.99
CA VAL A 199 -31.75 -5.50 -4.93
C VAL A 199 -30.48 -5.96 -5.63
N TYR A 200 -30.14 -5.31 -6.74
CA TYR A 200 -28.88 -5.52 -7.46
C TYR A 200 -28.44 -4.22 -8.15
N LEU A 201 -27.14 -4.15 -8.44
CA LEU A 201 -26.55 -3.20 -9.39
C LEU A 201 -26.10 -3.95 -10.64
N LYS A 202 -25.79 -3.20 -11.70
CA LYS A 202 -25.10 -3.72 -12.89
C LYS A 202 -23.68 -3.14 -12.94
N LEU A 203 -22.67 -4.00 -13.11
CA LEU A 203 -21.29 -3.53 -13.22
C LEU A 203 -21.02 -2.82 -14.55
N ASP A 204 -21.66 -3.26 -15.63
CA ASP A 204 -21.51 -2.78 -17.00
C ASP A 204 -22.44 -1.60 -17.34
N SER A 205 -23.03 -0.95 -16.35
CA SER A 205 -24.01 0.12 -16.53
C SER A 205 -23.78 1.30 -15.59
N THR A 206 -24.38 2.44 -15.95
CA THR A 206 -24.47 3.62 -15.09
C THR A 206 -25.78 3.66 -14.28
N ASP A 207 -26.60 2.61 -14.35
CA ASP A 207 -27.87 2.52 -13.61
C ASP A 207 -27.62 2.56 -12.09
N ASP A 208 -28.59 3.06 -11.36
CA ASP A 208 -28.73 2.92 -9.90
C ASP A 208 -29.25 1.52 -9.52
N LEU A 209 -29.52 1.30 -8.24
CA LEU A 209 -30.04 0.02 -7.75
C LEU A 209 -31.40 -0.32 -8.40
N SER A 210 -31.59 -1.61 -8.64
CA SER A 210 -32.86 -2.16 -9.11
C SER A 210 -33.34 -3.25 -8.15
N THR A 211 -34.65 -3.38 -8.00
CA THR A 211 -35.28 -4.41 -7.14
C THR A 211 -35.73 -5.60 -7.98
N SER A 212 -35.36 -6.81 -7.58
CA SER A 212 -35.84 -8.03 -8.23
C SER A 212 -35.59 -9.30 -7.40
N SER A 213 -36.65 -10.02 -7.09
CA SER A 213 -36.55 -11.38 -6.52
C SER A 213 -35.96 -12.41 -7.49
N SER A 214 -35.92 -12.09 -8.78
CA SER A 214 -35.35 -13.01 -9.80
C SER A 214 -33.83 -13.13 -9.77
N ALA A 215 -33.13 -12.17 -9.15
CA ALA A 215 -31.68 -12.19 -9.05
C ALA A 215 -31.19 -13.15 -7.95
N TRP A 216 -31.47 -12.82 -6.68
CA TRP A 216 -30.93 -13.49 -5.49
C TRP A 216 -31.99 -14.29 -4.70
N ASN A 217 -33.20 -14.50 -5.28
CA ASN A 217 -34.32 -15.20 -4.62
C ASN A 217 -34.72 -14.60 -3.26
N ASN A 218 -34.49 -13.29 -3.05
CA ASN A 218 -34.70 -12.63 -1.74
C ASN A 218 -34.06 -13.43 -0.59
N THR A 219 -32.89 -14.02 -0.82
CA THR A 219 -32.20 -14.89 0.13
C THR A 219 -30.79 -14.38 0.36
N ALA A 220 -30.50 -13.99 1.58
CA ALA A 220 -29.17 -13.49 1.96
C ALA A 220 -28.08 -14.57 1.77
N PRO A 221 -26.89 -14.22 1.30
CA PRO A 221 -25.76 -15.16 1.22
C PRO A 221 -25.36 -15.67 2.60
N THR A 222 -24.77 -16.86 2.64
CA THR A 222 -24.20 -17.48 3.83
C THR A 222 -22.68 -17.61 3.68
N SER A 223 -22.00 -18.16 4.67
CA SER A 223 -20.56 -18.47 4.58
C SER A 223 -20.21 -19.62 3.63
N THR A 224 -21.20 -20.34 3.10
CA THR A 224 -20.99 -21.53 2.27
C THR A 224 -21.72 -21.49 0.93
N HIS A 225 -22.70 -20.63 0.75
CA HIS A 225 -23.46 -20.52 -0.50
C HIS A 225 -24.16 -19.17 -0.63
N PHE A 226 -24.44 -18.78 -1.87
CA PHE A 226 -25.40 -17.75 -2.22
C PHE A 226 -26.51 -18.34 -3.07
N THR A 227 -27.69 -17.70 -3.08
CA THR A 227 -28.86 -18.21 -3.82
C THR A 227 -29.10 -17.34 -5.06
N VAL A 228 -29.38 -17.99 -6.18
CA VAL A 228 -29.83 -17.34 -7.43
C VAL A 228 -31.21 -17.87 -7.81
N ASN A 229 -31.99 -17.07 -8.54
CA ASN A 229 -33.32 -17.47 -8.99
C ASN A 229 -33.37 -17.58 -10.53
N ASN A 230 -34.35 -17.06 -11.20
CA ASN A 230 -34.61 -17.31 -12.62
C ASN A 230 -34.21 -16.17 -13.57
N ALA A 231 -33.46 -15.16 -13.10
CA ALA A 231 -32.94 -14.14 -13.98
C ALA A 231 -31.90 -14.70 -14.97
N ASN A 232 -32.00 -14.37 -16.24
CA ASN A 232 -31.02 -14.80 -17.24
C ASN A 232 -29.60 -14.30 -16.96
N GLN A 233 -29.45 -13.20 -16.25
CA GLN A 233 -28.17 -12.62 -15.84
C GLN A 233 -27.46 -13.47 -14.79
N THR A 234 -28.21 -14.24 -13.96
CA THR A 234 -27.65 -15.01 -12.85
C THR A 234 -27.93 -16.51 -12.96
N ASN A 235 -29.01 -16.96 -13.64
CA ASN A 235 -29.44 -18.36 -13.58
C ASN A 235 -30.36 -18.82 -14.74
N GLY A 236 -30.15 -18.35 -15.96
CA GLY A 236 -30.88 -18.87 -17.14
C GLY A 236 -30.61 -20.37 -17.35
N ASP A 237 -31.66 -21.12 -17.71
CA ASP A 237 -31.59 -22.57 -17.87
C ASP A 237 -30.52 -23.00 -18.89
N GLY A 238 -29.65 -23.94 -18.49
CA GLY A 238 -28.56 -24.49 -19.29
C GLY A 238 -27.42 -23.53 -19.61
N LYS A 239 -27.44 -22.28 -19.06
CA LYS A 239 -26.38 -21.28 -19.29
C LYS A 239 -25.23 -21.46 -18.31
N SER A 240 -24.02 -21.09 -18.73
CA SER A 240 -22.83 -21.13 -17.88
C SER A 240 -22.55 -19.77 -17.27
N TYR A 241 -22.13 -19.76 -16.01
CA TYR A 241 -21.86 -18.57 -15.21
C TYR A 241 -20.50 -18.64 -14.50
N VAL A 242 -19.93 -17.47 -14.23
CA VAL A 242 -18.88 -17.28 -13.26
C VAL A 242 -19.35 -16.27 -12.21
N ALA A 243 -18.98 -16.49 -10.96
CA ALA A 243 -19.18 -15.56 -9.85
C ALA A 243 -17.84 -15.28 -9.16
N TYR A 244 -17.56 -14.00 -8.93
CA TYR A 244 -16.44 -13.51 -8.13
C TYR A 244 -17.00 -13.04 -6.79
N LEU A 245 -16.51 -13.66 -5.70
CA LEU A 245 -16.99 -13.43 -4.34
C LEU A 245 -15.90 -12.75 -3.51
N PHE A 246 -16.25 -11.65 -2.89
CA PHE A 246 -15.37 -10.86 -2.02
C PHE A 246 -15.90 -10.92 -0.59
N ALA A 247 -15.03 -11.19 0.38
CA ALA A 247 -15.37 -11.18 1.80
C ALA A 247 -15.56 -9.75 2.32
N HIS A 248 -15.88 -9.63 3.61
CA HIS A 248 -16.02 -8.35 4.28
C HIS A 248 -15.52 -8.43 5.72
N GLU A 249 -14.52 -7.60 6.02
CA GLU A 249 -14.02 -7.30 7.37
C GLU A 249 -13.69 -8.51 8.25
N GLU A 250 -13.26 -9.63 7.66
CA GLU A 250 -12.78 -10.77 8.44
C GLU A 250 -11.44 -10.44 9.11
N GLU A 251 -11.35 -10.63 10.41
CA GLU A 251 -10.14 -10.50 11.22
C GLU A 251 -9.35 -11.81 11.17
N ALA A 252 -8.57 -12.03 10.10
CA ALA A 252 -7.91 -13.32 9.83
C ALA A 252 -6.52 -13.18 9.18
N PHE A 253 -6.00 -11.96 9.04
CA PHE A 253 -4.82 -11.68 8.23
C PHE A 253 -3.69 -11.07 9.06
N GLY A 254 -2.50 -11.01 8.44
CA GLY A 254 -1.29 -10.49 9.09
C GLY A 254 -0.62 -11.48 10.05
N PRO A 255 0.46 -11.06 10.70
CA PRO A 255 1.28 -11.92 11.56
C PRO A 255 0.51 -12.59 12.69
N ASP A 256 -0.47 -11.90 13.26
CA ASP A 256 -1.26 -12.38 14.40
C ASP A 256 -2.64 -12.94 14.00
N SER A 257 -2.97 -12.91 12.70
CA SER A 257 -4.24 -13.35 12.14
C SER A 257 -5.46 -12.63 12.76
N ASP A 258 -5.30 -11.34 13.06
CA ASP A 258 -6.28 -10.48 13.73
C ASP A 258 -6.58 -9.18 12.95
N LYS A 259 -6.10 -9.07 11.70
CA LYS A 259 -6.27 -7.87 10.89
C LYS A 259 -7.27 -8.08 9.77
N LYS A 260 -7.90 -6.97 9.37
CA LYS A 260 -8.77 -6.86 8.19
C LYS A 260 -7.94 -6.42 6.98
N ILE A 261 -8.29 -6.93 5.79
CA ILE A 261 -7.65 -6.50 4.54
C ILE A 261 -8.64 -6.13 3.45
N ILE A 262 -9.94 -6.36 3.66
CA ILE A 262 -11.00 -6.08 2.70
C ILE A 262 -12.25 -5.58 3.42
N SER A 263 -12.88 -4.55 2.87
CA SER A 263 -14.15 -4.02 3.37
C SER A 263 -15.11 -3.72 2.21
N CYS A 264 -16.35 -4.19 2.32
CA CYS A 264 -17.47 -3.90 1.44
C CYS A 264 -18.52 -3.13 2.26
N GLY A 265 -18.50 -1.81 2.23
CA GLY A 265 -19.34 -0.96 3.05
C GLY A 265 -20.09 0.12 2.25
N SER A 266 -20.66 1.06 2.96
CA SER A 266 -21.32 2.23 2.37
C SER A 266 -21.07 3.50 3.18
N TYR A 267 -21.26 4.64 2.53
CA TYR A 267 -21.33 5.95 3.17
C TYR A 267 -22.44 6.79 2.52
N THR A 268 -22.85 7.84 3.20
CA THR A 268 -23.78 8.83 2.65
C THR A 268 -23.02 10.06 2.21
N GLY A 269 -23.22 10.47 0.97
CA GLY A 269 -22.65 11.71 0.44
C GLY A 269 -23.21 12.93 1.17
N THR A 270 -22.37 13.92 1.40
CA THR A 270 -22.78 15.19 2.04
C THR A 270 -22.83 16.36 1.07
N GLY A 271 -22.23 16.20 -0.12
CA GLY A 271 -22.03 17.29 -1.08
C GLY A 271 -20.90 18.24 -0.66
N SER A 272 -20.18 17.94 0.43
CA SER A 272 -19.06 18.72 0.94
C SER A 272 -17.85 17.83 1.20
N PRO A 273 -16.62 18.30 1.03
CA PRO A 273 -15.39 17.54 1.31
C PRO A 273 -15.31 17.06 2.77
N GLY A 274 -14.56 15.99 3.01
CA GLY A 274 -14.24 15.48 4.35
C GLY A 274 -15.18 14.38 4.85
N VAL A 275 -15.91 13.68 3.97
CA VAL A 275 -16.67 12.48 4.38
C VAL A 275 -15.69 11.38 4.74
N SER A 276 -15.62 11.01 6.02
CA SER A 276 -14.69 10.00 6.53
C SER A 276 -15.30 8.61 6.47
N VAL A 277 -14.53 7.65 5.94
CA VAL A 277 -14.86 6.22 5.88
C VAL A 277 -13.78 5.44 6.61
N THR A 278 -14.12 4.86 7.76
CA THR A 278 -13.21 4.03 8.55
C THR A 278 -13.25 2.59 8.06
N LEU A 279 -12.08 2.01 7.78
CA LEU A 279 -11.90 0.63 7.32
C LEU A 279 -11.18 -0.25 8.35
N GLY A 280 -10.40 0.37 9.25
CA GLY A 280 -9.44 -0.31 10.12
C GLY A 280 -8.12 -0.66 9.41
N PHE A 281 -7.92 -0.17 8.19
CA PHE A 281 -6.67 -0.28 7.41
C PHE A 281 -6.58 0.86 6.39
N GLU A 282 -5.38 1.14 5.92
CA GLU A 282 -5.15 2.02 4.77
C GLU A 282 -5.49 1.30 3.46
N PRO A 283 -6.32 1.85 2.57
CA PRO A 283 -6.62 1.21 1.30
C PRO A 283 -5.49 1.42 0.27
N GLN A 284 -5.17 0.37 -0.51
CA GLN A 284 -4.40 0.50 -1.74
C GLN A 284 -5.27 0.53 -3.00
N TRP A 285 -6.50 0.05 -2.92
CA TRP A 285 -7.48 0.04 -4.01
C TRP A 285 -8.87 0.25 -3.46
N VAL A 286 -9.63 1.11 -4.12
CA VAL A 286 -11.03 1.41 -3.78
C VAL A 286 -11.86 1.47 -5.06
N MET A 287 -13.01 0.81 -5.07
CA MET A 287 -14.03 0.98 -6.12
C MET A 287 -15.32 1.48 -5.47
N ILE A 288 -15.91 2.53 -6.02
CA ILE A 288 -17.09 3.21 -5.47
C ILE A 288 -18.21 3.25 -6.54
N LYS A 289 -19.45 3.09 -6.10
CA LYS A 289 -20.65 3.26 -6.92
C LYS A 289 -21.74 4.02 -6.16
N ASN A 290 -22.28 5.03 -6.78
CA ASN A 290 -23.53 5.64 -6.32
C ASN A 290 -24.69 4.65 -6.56
N GLY A 291 -25.28 4.15 -5.48
CA GLY A 291 -26.43 3.22 -5.54
C GLY A 291 -27.78 3.91 -5.66
N SER A 292 -27.85 5.23 -5.45
CA SER A 292 -29.09 6.00 -5.36
C SER A 292 -29.40 6.84 -6.60
N TYR A 293 -28.44 6.99 -7.52
CA TYR A 293 -28.58 7.89 -8.67
C TYR A 293 -28.05 7.27 -9.97
N THR A 294 -28.91 7.26 -10.99
CA THR A 294 -28.55 6.77 -12.33
C THR A 294 -27.63 7.76 -13.07
N GLY A 295 -26.83 7.27 -14.02
CA GLY A 295 -25.90 8.08 -14.80
C GLY A 295 -24.50 8.15 -14.21
N THR A 296 -24.23 7.45 -13.09
CA THR A 296 -22.92 7.44 -12.40
C THR A 296 -22.11 6.19 -12.73
N GLY A 297 -20.78 6.32 -12.76
CA GLY A 297 -19.88 5.21 -13.04
C GLY A 297 -19.51 4.38 -11.80
N TRP A 298 -18.85 3.24 -12.04
CA TRP A 298 -18.08 2.51 -11.04
C TRP A 298 -16.66 3.04 -11.06
N VAL A 299 -16.35 3.99 -10.18
CA VAL A 299 -15.05 4.66 -10.15
C VAL A 299 -14.03 3.84 -9.38
N MET A 300 -12.79 3.77 -9.90
CA MET A 300 -11.70 2.99 -9.33
C MET A 300 -10.47 3.85 -9.09
N PHE A 301 -9.93 3.74 -7.89
CA PHE A 301 -8.72 4.42 -7.42
C PHE A 301 -7.70 3.39 -6.91
N ASP A 302 -6.41 3.68 -7.06
CA ASP A 302 -5.36 2.91 -6.41
C ASP A 302 -4.09 3.73 -6.15
N ASN A 303 -3.26 3.24 -5.24
CA ASN A 303 -2.07 3.94 -4.77
C ASN A 303 -0.88 3.90 -5.74
N ILE A 304 -0.97 3.16 -6.85
CA ILE A 304 0.02 3.19 -7.95
C ILE A 304 -0.30 4.34 -8.89
N ARG A 305 -1.59 4.69 -9.07
CA ARG A 305 -2.07 5.69 -10.01
C ARG A 305 -2.45 7.01 -9.35
N ARG A 306 -1.72 7.41 -8.30
CA ARG A 306 -1.93 8.69 -7.61
C ARG A 306 -3.26 8.80 -6.86
N MET A 307 -3.61 7.77 -6.11
CA MET A 307 -4.51 7.93 -4.99
C MET A 307 -3.62 8.17 -3.75
N PRO A 308 -3.31 9.26 -3.30
CA PRO A 308 -3.89 10.56 -3.13
C PRO A 308 -3.09 11.65 -3.86
N VAL A 309 -3.75 12.50 -4.59
CA VAL A 309 -3.11 13.75 -5.02
C VAL A 309 -4.15 14.85 -4.92
N ASP A 310 -3.97 15.75 -3.99
CA ASP A 310 -4.79 16.96 -3.91
C ASP A 310 -4.82 17.67 -5.25
N SER A 311 -5.88 17.57 -5.99
CA SER A 311 -6.14 18.21 -7.27
C SER A 311 -5.94 17.39 -8.55
N ALA A 312 -5.55 16.12 -8.52
CA ALA A 312 -5.41 15.35 -9.77
C ALA A 312 -5.47 13.83 -9.57
N ASP A 313 -6.43 13.32 -8.77
CA ASP A 313 -6.64 11.88 -8.68
C ASP A 313 -6.91 11.27 -10.05
N GLN A 314 -6.23 10.17 -10.33
CA GLN A 314 -6.39 9.43 -11.57
C GLN A 314 -7.54 8.46 -11.44
N VAL A 315 -8.57 8.67 -12.25
CA VAL A 315 -9.80 7.87 -12.22
C VAL A 315 -9.85 6.91 -13.40
N LEU A 316 -10.19 5.66 -13.14
CA LEU A 316 -10.66 4.69 -14.12
C LEU A 316 -12.05 4.21 -13.73
N TRP A 317 -12.77 3.65 -14.69
CA TRP A 317 -14.13 3.13 -14.49
C TRP A 317 -14.19 1.66 -14.87
N ALA A 318 -14.84 0.87 -14.02
CA ALA A 318 -15.10 -0.54 -14.29
C ALA A 318 -16.13 -0.73 -15.43
N ASN A 319 -17.02 0.24 -15.62
CA ASN A 319 -18.10 0.21 -16.61
C ASN A 319 -17.83 1.09 -17.85
N SER A 320 -16.57 1.48 -18.11
CA SER A 320 -16.27 2.36 -19.26
C SER A 320 -14.98 1.98 -19.94
N THR A 321 -14.97 2.16 -21.27
CA THR A 321 -13.77 2.05 -22.10
C THR A 321 -12.81 3.23 -21.93
N SER A 322 -13.24 4.34 -21.32
CA SER A 322 -12.46 5.57 -21.21
C SER A 322 -11.05 5.32 -20.68
N ALA A 323 -10.10 6.05 -21.26
CA ALA A 323 -8.74 6.12 -20.72
C ALA A 323 -8.74 6.78 -19.33
N GLU A 324 -7.64 6.63 -18.63
CA GLU A 324 -7.43 7.30 -17.35
C GLU A 324 -7.58 8.81 -17.49
N SER A 325 -8.25 9.42 -16.54
CA SER A 325 -8.50 10.86 -16.55
C SER A 325 -8.16 11.49 -15.22
N ALA A 326 -7.41 12.59 -15.28
CA ALA A 326 -7.18 13.47 -14.16
C ALA A 326 -8.13 14.68 -14.32
N PHE A 327 -9.13 14.78 -13.47
CA PHE A 327 -10.10 15.88 -13.54
C PHE A 327 -9.63 17.17 -12.87
N GLY A 328 -8.40 17.19 -12.33
CA GLY A 328 -7.94 18.31 -11.50
C GLY A 328 -8.70 18.40 -10.18
N VAL A 329 -9.25 17.28 -9.71
CA VAL A 329 -10.09 17.17 -8.51
C VAL A 329 -9.45 16.14 -7.57
N ASN A 330 -9.46 16.44 -6.28
CA ASN A 330 -9.21 15.46 -5.24
C ASN A 330 -10.50 14.68 -4.99
N PHE A 331 -10.52 13.39 -5.28
CA PHE A 331 -11.68 12.54 -5.05
C PHE A 331 -11.66 11.90 -3.68
N ILE A 332 -10.56 11.23 -3.34
CA ILE A 332 -10.40 10.53 -2.07
C ILE A 332 -8.97 10.65 -1.55
N ASN A 333 -8.82 10.80 -0.22
CA ASN A 333 -7.52 10.74 0.45
C ASN A 333 -7.44 9.48 1.32
N PRO A 334 -6.48 8.57 1.10
CA PRO A 334 -6.26 7.44 2.00
C PRO A 334 -5.67 7.91 3.33
N LEU A 335 -6.24 7.38 4.40
CA LEU A 335 -5.77 7.52 5.77
C LEU A 335 -5.21 6.18 6.27
N SER A 336 -4.50 6.18 7.39
CA SER A 336 -3.93 4.96 7.97
C SER A 336 -4.99 3.93 8.42
N ASP A 337 -6.25 4.35 8.59
CA ASP A 337 -7.38 3.53 9.02
C ASP A 337 -8.59 3.57 8.08
N GLY A 338 -8.45 4.19 6.89
CA GLY A 338 -9.56 4.34 5.96
C GLY A 338 -9.28 5.36 4.85
N PHE A 339 -10.29 6.12 4.46
CA PHE A 339 -10.16 7.21 3.50
C PHE A 339 -11.17 8.33 3.76
N THR A 340 -10.89 9.52 3.23
CA THR A 340 -11.88 10.60 3.15
C THR A 340 -12.29 10.83 1.71
N VAL A 341 -13.56 11.26 1.51
CA VAL A 341 -14.08 11.71 0.22
C VAL A 341 -14.01 13.23 0.18
N GLU A 342 -13.30 13.79 -0.80
CA GLU A 342 -12.93 15.20 -0.83
C GLU A 342 -13.65 16.01 -1.92
N THR A 343 -14.51 15.38 -2.71
CA THR A 343 -15.25 16.06 -3.77
C THR A 343 -16.39 16.89 -3.21
N THR A 344 -16.69 17.98 -3.94
CA THR A 344 -17.89 18.80 -3.70
C THR A 344 -18.98 18.40 -4.69
N ALA A 345 -20.14 17.97 -4.19
CA ALA A 345 -21.34 17.64 -4.96
C ALA A 345 -21.09 16.80 -6.24
N ASN A 346 -20.12 15.88 -6.18
CA ASN A 346 -19.81 15.00 -7.30
C ASN A 346 -20.78 13.81 -7.33
N ASP A 347 -21.42 13.57 -8.46
CA ASP A 347 -22.43 12.50 -8.61
C ASP A 347 -21.85 11.10 -8.45
N ASP A 348 -20.58 10.88 -8.83
CA ASP A 348 -19.91 9.58 -8.75
C ASP A 348 -19.42 9.24 -7.33
N THR A 349 -19.16 10.24 -6.45
CA THR A 349 -18.52 9.98 -5.14
C THR A 349 -19.13 10.73 -3.96
N ASN A 350 -19.79 11.90 -4.13
CA ASN A 350 -20.23 12.72 -2.99
C ASN A 350 -21.50 13.55 -3.23
N ARG A 351 -22.48 13.04 -3.95
CA ARG A 351 -23.78 13.71 -4.08
C ARG A 351 -24.52 13.68 -2.74
N SER A 352 -25.02 14.84 -2.32
CA SER A 352 -25.67 14.99 -1.02
C SER A 352 -26.90 14.11 -0.85
N GLY A 353 -26.94 13.31 0.21
CA GLY A 353 -28.06 12.44 0.58
C GLY A 353 -28.06 11.07 -0.12
N ASP A 354 -27.20 10.83 -1.11
CA ASP A 354 -27.13 9.56 -1.82
C ASP A 354 -26.30 8.53 -1.02
N THR A 355 -26.63 7.26 -1.18
CA THR A 355 -25.87 6.14 -0.64
C THR A 355 -24.86 5.66 -1.67
N PHE A 356 -23.61 5.67 -1.28
CA PHE A 356 -22.48 5.13 -2.04
C PHE A 356 -22.05 3.80 -1.44
N VAL A 357 -21.95 2.76 -2.25
CA VAL A 357 -21.35 1.49 -1.86
C VAL A 357 -19.90 1.44 -2.32
N TYR A 358 -19.06 0.78 -1.54
CA TYR A 358 -17.65 0.62 -1.88
C TYR A 358 -17.11 -0.77 -1.56
N ILE A 359 -16.06 -1.15 -2.28
CA ILE A 359 -15.13 -2.20 -1.90
C ILE A 359 -13.74 -1.58 -1.80
N ALA A 360 -13.03 -1.87 -0.70
CA ALA A 360 -11.69 -1.38 -0.44
C ALA A 360 -10.76 -2.54 -0.04
N ILE A 361 -9.51 -2.50 -0.50
CA ILE A 361 -8.48 -3.51 -0.18
C ILE A 361 -7.28 -2.80 0.43
N ALA A 362 -6.74 -3.40 1.50
CA ALA A 362 -5.65 -2.87 2.31
C ALA A 362 -4.34 -2.70 1.53
N ALA A 363 -3.57 -1.68 1.90
CA ALA A 363 -2.21 -1.49 1.45
C ALA A 363 -1.23 -2.39 2.20
N GLU A 364 -0.09 -2.68 1.59
CA GLU A 364 1.06 -3.27 2.27
C GLU A 364 1.49 -2.38 3.45
N SER A 365 1.70 -2.99 4.62
CA SER A 365 2.17 -2.32 5.83
C SER A 365 2.85 -3.33 6.76
N GLY A 366 3.60 -2.87 7.74
CA GLY A 366 4.25 -3.77 8.70
C GLY A 366 3.29 -4.64 9.52
N ALA A 367 2.05 -4.19 9.69
CA ALA A 367 1.01 -4.93 10.38
C ALA A 367 0.33 -6.03 9.54
N LEU A 368 0.47 -5.98 8.21
CA LEU A 368 -0.23 -6.87 7.28
C LEU A 368 0.70 -7.76 6.46
N MET A 369 1.99 -7.40 6.38
CA MET A 369 3.00 -8.15 5.64
C MET A 369 3.60 -9.29 6.47
N ASN A 370 4.10 -10.31 5.78
CA ASN A 370 4.89 -11.37 6.40
C ASN A 370 6.21 -10.80 6.93
N PRO A 371 6.45 -10.81 8.25
CA PRO A 371 7.68 -10.28 8.82
C PRO A 371 8.94 -11.04 8.34
N ASP A 372 8.79 -12.31 7.94
CA ASP A 372 9.89 -13.14 7.46
C ASP A 372 10.18 -12.94 5.95
N SER A 373 9.37 -12.15 5.23
CA SER A 373 9.58 -11.87 3.81
C SER A 373 10.76 -10.91 3.57
N ILE A 374 11.09 -10.08 4.55
CA ILE A 374 12.21 -9.14 4.51
C ILE A 374 13.41 -9.77 5.23
N THR A 375 14.36 -10.26 4.46
CA THR A 375 15.56 -10.95 4.97
C THR A 375 16.84 -10.12 4.86
N ALA A 376 16.79 -8.98 4.17
CA ALA A 376 17.93 -8.07 4.00
C ALA A 376 17.45 -6.62 3.85
N GLY A 377 18.21 -5.67 4.39
CA GLY A 377 17.92 -4.23 4.30
C GLY A 377 17.81 -3.72 2.86
N THR A 378 18.52 -4.34 1.91
CA THR A 378 18.46 -4.01 0.47
C THR A 378 17.09 -4.24 -0.19
N GLN A 379 16.19 -4.97 0.45
CA GLN A 379 14.81 -5.19 -0.03
C GLN A 379 13.87 -4.04 0.32
N VAL A 380 14.28 -3.17 1.25
CA VAL A 380 13.41 -2.12 1.81
C VAL A 380 14.07 -0.75 1.92
N PHE A 381 15.39 -0.67 1.67
CA PHE A 381 16.13 0.58 1.67
C PHE A 381 17.20 0.62 0.55
N ALA A 382 17.29 1.76 -0.14
CA ALA A 382 18.30 2.01 -1.16
C ALA A 382 18.78 3.47 -1.18
N PRO A 383 20.08 3.73 -0.94
CA PRO A 383 20.72 4.98 -1.29
C PRO A 383 21.12 4.96 -2.77
N LEU A 384 20.75 5.98 -3.54
CA LEU A 384 20.94 6.04 -5.00
C LEU A 384 21.44 7.41 -5.46
N VAL A 385 21.97 7.46 -6.69
CA VAL A 385 22.15 8.71 -7.45
C VAL A 385 21.34 8.65 -8.73
N GLY A 386 20.65 9.72 -9.06
CA GLY A 386 19.86 9.81 -10.27
C GLY A 386 20.70 9.73 -11.53
N SER A 387 20.21 9.06 -12.57
CA SER A 387 20.91 8.85 -13.84
C SER A 387 20.67 9.93 -14.90
N GLY A 388 19.83 10.95 -14.62
CA GLY A 388 19.55 12.05 -15.56
C GLY A 388 18.64 11.68 -16.73
N GLY A 389 17.80 10.65 -16.59
CA GLY A 389 16.76 10.30 -17.57
C GLY A 389 15.46 11.05 -17.31
N GLY A 390 14.70 11.41 -18.35
CA GLY A 390 13.43 12.13 -18.20
C GLY A 390 12.33 11.32 -17.54
N CYS A 391 11.46 11.98 -16.77
CA CYS A 391 10.20 11.43 -16.28
C CYS A 391 9.34 10.86 -17.44
N PRO A 392 8.58 9.78 -17.20
CA PRO A 392 8.26 9.11 -15.94
C PRO A 392 9.09 7.84 -15.63
N TYR A 393 10.12 7.54 -16.40
CA TYR A 393 10.76 6.22 -16.39
C TYR A 393 12.21 6.26 -15.88
N GLY A 394 12.35 6.30 -14.54
CA GLY A 394 13.48 5.62 -13.98
C GLY A 394 14.76 6.39 -13.79
N THR A 395 14.71 7.62 -13.29
CA THR A 395 15.93 8.25 -12.77
C THR A 395 16.43 7.58 -11.50
N TYR A 396 15.52 7.02 -10.69
CA TYR A 396 15.81 6.30 -9.46
C TYR A 396 15.15 4.92 -9.50
N SER A 397 15.90 3.89 -9.81
CA SER A 397 15.41 2.50 -9.85
C SER A 397 15.87 1.77 -8.60
N THR A 398 14.93 1.42 -7.73
CA THR A 398 15.13 0.50 -6.61
C THR A 398 14.78 -0.93 -7.02
N ASN A 399 15.19 -1.94 -6.24
CA ASN A 399 14.73 -3.32 -6.44
C ASN A 399 13.36 -3.58 -5.78
N PHE A 400 12.69 -2.54 -5.30
CA PHE A 400 11.41 -2.59 -4.60
C PHE A 400 10.57 -1.36 -4.93
N ARG A 401 9.28 -1.41 -4.63
CA ARG A 401 8.38 -0.26 -4.70
C ARG A 401 8.73 0.73 -3.58
N SER A 402 9.22 1.93 -3.96
CA SER A 402 9.52 2.99 -3.00
C SER A 402 8.22 3.65 -2.51
N ASP A 403 8.08 3.82 -1.20
CA ASP A 403 6.95 4.51 -0.56
C ASP A 403 7.34 5.89 -0.04
N TYR A 404 8.61 6.09 0.28
CA TYR A 404 9.16 7.35 0.78
C TYR A 404 10.52 7.61 0.17
N MET A 405 10.79 8.87 -0.13
CA MET A 405 12.06 9.32 -0.65
C MET A 405 12.48 10.64 -0.01
N PHE A 406 13.76 10.70 0.31
CA PHE A 406 14.47 11.92 0.64
C PHE A 406 15.55 12.14 -0.42
N TRP A 407 15.79 13.39 -0.88
CA TRP A 407 16.81 13.67 -1.88
C TRP A 407 17.44 15.04 -1.71
N LYS A 408 18.68 15.19 -2.18
CA LYS A 408 19.44 16.44 -2.20
C LYS A 408 20.56 16.42 -3.24
N ASN A 409 20.86 17.58 -3.82
CA ASN A 409 22.14 17.83 -4.46
C ASN A 409 23.20 18.08 -3.39
N VAL A 410 24.01 17.09 -3.09
CA VAL A 410 24.99 17.14 -1.98
C VAL A 410 26.28 17.86 -2.36
N SER A 411 26.51 18.13 -3.65
CA SER A 411 27.73 18.79 -4.14
C SER A 411 27.70 20.30 -4.04
N ASN A 412 26.52 20.87 -3.91
CA ASN A 412 26.30 22.32 -3.85
C ASN A 412 25.54 22.72 -2.59
N THR A 413 25.52 24.03 -2.29
CA THR A 413 24.55 24.58 -1.36
C THR A 413 23.16 24.48 -1.98
N ASP A 414 22.42 23.46 -1.61
CA ASP A 414 21.08 23.20 -2.13
C ASP A 414 20.18 22.66 -1.00
N ILE A 415 18.90 22.68 -1.26
CA ILE A 415 17.88 22.30 -0.30
C ILE A 415 17.70 20.77 -0.31
N GLY A 416 17.47 20.18 0.86
CA GLY A 416 16.97 18.83 0.97
C GLY A 416 15.45 18.80 0.81
N TYR A 417 14.95 17.80 0.11
CA TYR A 417 13.54 17.61 -0.14
C TYR A 417 13.11 16.20 0.20
N THR A 418 11.83 16.05 0.51
CA THR A 418 11.23 14.73 0.71
C THR A 418 9.81 14.68 0.15
N ALA A 419 9.45 13.49 -0.32
CA ALA A 419 8.12 13.15 -0.78
C ALA A 419 7.79 11.69 -0.44
N SER A 420 6.52 11.36 -0.49
CA SER A 420 6.03 10.01 -0.25
C SER A 420 4.96 9.63 -1.25
N ARG A 421 4.73 8.34 -1.38
CA ARG A 421 3.59 7.83 -2.17
C ARG A 421 2.25 8.37 -1.63
N LYS A 422 2.16 8.65 -0.33
CA LYS A 422 0.98 9.27 0.30
C LYS A 422 0.82 10.76 0.00
N SER A 423 1.89 11.46 -0.34
CA SER A 423 1.84 12.88 -0.72
C SER A 423 1.73 13.10 -2.23
N GLY A 424 1.80 12.04 -3.04
CA GLY A 424 1.70 12.10 -4.49
C GLY A 424 2.74 13.03 -5.11
N ILE A 425 2.31 14.07 -5.84
CA ILE A 425 3.20 15.08 -6.46
C ILE A 425 3.68 16.16 -5.49
N LYS A 426 3.28 16.08 -4.22
CA LYS A 426 3.65 17.05 -3.20
C LYS A 426 4.99 16.69 -2.57
N TYR A 427 5.78 17.72 -2.29
CA TYR A 427 7.06 17.58 -1.61
C TYR A 427 7.26 18.71 -0.61
N VAL A 428 8.10 18.48 0.39
CA VAL A 428 8.45 19.45 1.42
C VAL A 428 9.96 19.54 1.59
N ARG A 429 10.41 20.70 2.08
CA ARG A 429 11.82 20.95 2.40
C ARG A 429 12.16 20.41 3.78
N THR A 430 13.33 19.81 3.93
CA THR A 430 13.79 19.27 5.21
C THR A 430 14.46 20.33 6.12
N ASP A 431 14.92 21.41 5.54
CA ASP A 431 15.63 22.52 6.22
C ASP A 431 14.73 23.69 6.58
N HIS A 432 13.43 23.59 6.38
CA HIS A 432 12.51 24.71 6.53
C HIS A 432 11.13 24.28 7.04
N SER A 433 10.44 25.21 7.70
CA SER A 433 9.05 25.03 8.18
C SER A 433 7.98 25.17 7.09
N ALA A 434 8.31 25.59 5.87
CA ALA A 434 7.34 25.81 4.80
C ALA A 434 6.40 24.60 4.59
N SER A 435 5.16 24.90 4.21
CA SER A 435 4.20 23.92 3.73
C SER A 435 4.68 23.28 2.42
N GLN A 436 3.92 22.29 1.95
CA GLN A 436 4.23 21.58 0.72
C GLN A 436 4.29 22.48 -0.53
N SER A 437 5.07 22.03 -1.48
CA SER A 437 5.04 22.49 -2.87
C SER A 437 4.64 21.32 -3.76
N MET A 438 4.21 21.60 -4.99
CA MET A 438 3.80 20.57 -5.94
C MET A 438 4.69 20.60 -7.18
N SER A 439 5.01 19.44 -7.74
CA SER A 439 5.66 19.31 -9.03
C SER A 439 5.22 18.03 -9.73
N THR A 440 4.84 18.16 -10.98
CA THR A 440 4.57 17.03 -11.88
C THR A 440 5.83 16.27 -12.29
N ASP A 441 7.01 16.77 -11.92
CA ASP A 441 8.28 16.09 -12.18
C ASP A 441 8.52 14.88 -11.27
N TYR A 442 7.74 14.75 -10.18
CA TYR A 442 7.82 13.62 -9.24
C TYR A 442 6.70 12.63 -9.51
N VAL A 443 7.04 11.48 -10.06
CA VAL A 443 6.06 10.48 -10.49
C VAL A 443 6.24 9.20 -9.68
N TRP A 444 5.19 8.85 -8.91
CA TRP A 444 5.11 7.61 -8.13
C TRP A 444 4.43 6.45 -8.88
N ASP A 445 4.05 6.66 -10.15
CA ASP A 445 3.42 5.67 -11.03
C ASP A 445 4.40 4.55 -11.45
N SER A 446 5.14 4.02 -10.50
CA SER A 446 6.18 3.04 -10.73
C SER A 446 6.14 1.94 -9.67
N ASN A 447 6.35 0.72 -10.11
CA ASN A 447 6.52 -0.43 -9.20
C ASN A 447 7.91 -0.44 -8.56
N ILE A 448 8.84 0.38 -9.09
CA ILE A 448 10.22 0.50 -8.63
C ILE A 448 10.62 1.98 -8.61
N GLY A 449 11.08 2.48 -7.46
CA GLY A 449 11.60 3.84 -7.36
C GLY A 449 10.59 4.94 -7.64
N MET A 450 11.11 6.08 -8.07
CA MET A 450 10.38 7.28 -8.47
C MET A 450 10.99 7.88 -9.74
N GLY A 451 10.15 8.40 -10.64
CA GLY A 451 10.60 9.17 -11.79
C GLY A 451 10.95 10.60 -11.39
N SER A 452 12.09 11.12 -11.85
CA SER A 452 12.47 12.53 -11.75
C SER A 452 13.51 12.87 -12.83
N GLY A 453 13.43 14.08 -13.39
CA GLY A 453 14.43 14.58 -14.35
C GLY A 453 15.75 15.02 -13.72
N LEU A 454 15.92 14.89 -12.40
CA LEU A 454 17.02 15.47 -11.66
C LEU A 454 18.10 14.43 -11.30
N ILE A 455 19.37 14.87 -11.24
CA ILE A 455 20.52 14.06 -10.80
C ILE A 455 20.84 14.46 -9.37
N TYR A 456 20.19 13.84 -8.39
CA TYR A 456 20.41 14.07 -6.97
C TYR A 456 20.79 12.78 -6.26
N ASN A 457 21.43 12.91 -5.12
CA ASN A 457 21.51 11.82 -4.16
C ASN A 457 20.14 11.63 -3.53
N SER A 458 19.71 10.40 -3.39
CA SER A 458 18.41 10.05 -2.83
C SER A 458 18.49 8.81 -1.96
N TRP A 459 17.56 8.74 -1.02
CA TRP A 459 17.42 7.63 -0.08
C TRP A 459 15.97 7.20 -0.11
N HIS A 460 15.74 5.92 -0.39
CA HIS A 460 14.42 5.35 -0.64
C HIS A 460 14.08 4.31 0.40
N TRP A 461 12.84 4.32 0.89
CA TRP A 461 12.29 3.33 1.81
C TRP A 461 11.03 2.70 1.25
N ARG A 462 10.87 1.40 1.48
CA ARG A 462 9.63 0.64 1.35
C ARG A 462 9.01 0.45 2.73
N ARG A 463 7.70 0.52 2.85
CA ARG A 463 6.99 0.19 4.09
C ARG A 463 7.17 -1.28 4.47
N HIS A 464 7.42 -1.54 5.75
CA HIS A 464 7.59 -2.85 6.35
C HIS A 464 7.55 -2.72 7.88
N SER A 465 7.72 -3.83 8.63
CA SER A 465 7.70 -3.82 10.10
C SER A 465 8.74 -2.90 10.77
N GLY A 466 9.71 -2.35 10.04
CA GLY A 466 10.71 -1.39 10.52
C GLY A 466 10.46 0.05 10.08
N PHE A 467 9.57 0.28 9.11
CA PHE A 467 9.25 1.61 8.57
C PHE A 467 7.80 1.70 8.11
N GLU A 468 7.09 2.73 8.54
CA GLU A 468 5.71 3.02 8.15
C GLU A 468 5.51 4.52 7.88
N LEU A 469 4.59 4.81 6.99
CA LEU A 469 4.06 6.15 6.73
C LEU A 469 2.62 6.22 7.28
N MET A 470 2.37 7.03 8.29
CA MET A 470 1.00 7.34 8.68
C MET A 470 0.54 8.66 8.05
N SER A 471 -0.75 8.74 7.73
CA SER A 471 -1.41 9.94 7.24
C SER A 471 -2.72 10.13 7.98
N TYR A 472 -3.00 11.35 8.41
CA TYR A 472 -4.24 11.72 9.12
C TYR A 472 -4.52 13.21 8.99
N ASN A 473 -5.77 13.59 9.21
CA ASN A 473 -6.16 14.99 9.35
C ASN A 473 -6.12 15.35 10.84
N GLY A 474 -5.40 16.41 11.17
CA GLY A 474 -5.32 16.91 12.54
C GLY A 474 -6.66 17.50 13.01
N ASN A 475 -6.83 17.66 14.32
CA ASN A 475 -8.05 18.20 14.91
C ASN A 475 -7.80 19.19 16.07
N SER A 476 -6.57 19.56 16.32
CA SER A 476 -6.13 20.48 17.38
C SER A 476 -6.54 20.06 18.81
N THR A 477 -6.83 18.79 19.01
CA THR A 477 -7.15 18.20 20.33
C THR A 477 -6.34 16.92 20.54
N ALA A 478 -6.04 16.59 21.79
CA ALA A 478 -5.32 15.36 22.10
C ALA A 478 -6.07 14.14 21.54
N THR A 479 -5.46 13.42 20.60
CA THR A 479 -6.09 12.34 19.86
C THR A 479 -5.10 11.20 19.60
N ALA A 480 -5.57 9.96 19.76
CA ALA A 480 -4.84 8.76 19.40
C ALA A 480 -5.10 8.44 17.91
N TYR A 481 -4.07 8.53 17.09
CA TYR A 481 -4.10 8.21 15.66
C TYR A 481 -3.54 6.82 15.41
N ALA A 482 -4.24 6.03 14.62
CA ALA A 482 -3.82 4.68 14.27
C ALA A 482 -2.62 4.67 13.31
N HIS A 483 -1.76 3.65 13.44
CA HIS A 483 -0.69 3.36 12.49
C HIS A 483 -0.55 1.85 12.23
N ASN A 484 0.10 1.49 11.14
CA ASN A 484 0.21 0.12 10.65
C ASN A 484 1.67 -0.40 10.64
N LEU A 485 2.54 0.09 11.55
CA LEU A 485 3.94 -0.32 11.65
C LEU A 485 4.14 -1.79 12.06
N GLY A 486 3.16 -2.40 12.73
CA GLY A 486 3.27 -3.76 13.26
C GLY A 486 4.10 -3.86 14.54
N GLY A 487 4.30 -2.76 15.25
CA GLY A 487 5.01 -2.69 16.53
C GLY A 487 5.15 -1.27 17.03
N VAL A 488 5.71 -1.11 18.23
CA VAL A 488 5.87 0.23 18.85
C VAL A 488 6.92 1.04 18.07
N PRO A 489 6.61 2.27 17.62
CA PRO A 489 7.59 3.17 17.04
C PRO A 489 8.72 3.51 18.03
N GLU A 490 9.94 3.60 17.54
CA GLU A 490 11.13 3.94 18.32
C GLU A 490 11.75 5.28 17.92
N PHE A 491 11.47 5.71 16.68
CA PHE A 491 11.85 7.01 16.15
C PHE A 491 10.72 7.49 15.25
N MET A 492 10.34 8.77 15.35
CA MET A 492 9.23 9.35 14.59
C MET A 492 9.58 10.75 14.09
N ILE A 493 9.09 11.07 12.89
CA ILE A 493 9.19 12.37 12.27
C ILE A 493 7.80 12.76 11.76
N PHE A 494 7.29 13.94 12.11
CA PHE A 494 6.00 14.45 11.65
C PHE A 494 6.15 15.76 10.89
N LYS A 495 5.35 15.93 9.85
CA LYS A 495 5.26 17.16 9.08
C LYS A 495 3.81 17.48 8.73
N ASN A 496 3.39 18.69 9.10
CA ASN A 496 2.18 19.30 8.56
C ASN A 496 2.44 19.68 7.08
N MET A 497 1.68 19.10 6.17
CA MET A 497 1.86 19.29 4.73
C MET A 497 1.27 20.60 4.25
N ASP A 498 0.16 21.04 4.82
CA ASP A 498 -0.63 22.17 4.33
C ASP A 498 -0.26 23.51 4.97
N GLU A 499 0.38 23.46 6.13
CA GLU A 499 0.75 24.66 6.89
C GLU A 499 2.26 24.74 7.15
N GLY A 500 2.74 25.97 7.32
CA GLY A 500 4.15 26.27 7.54
C GLY A 500 4.59 26.05 8.98
N HIS A 501 4.70 24.79 9.40
CA HIS A 501 5.15 24.40 10.73
C HIS A 501 6.47 23.63 10.70
N ASP A 502 7.23 23.70 11.79
CA ASP A 502 8.48 22.97 11.96
C ASP A 502 8.25 21.45 11.94
N TRP A 503 9.28 20.71 11.58
CA TRP A 503 9.31 19.26 11.63
C TRP A 503 9.40 18.79 13.07
N MET A 504 8.44 17.99 13.53
CA MET A 504 8.46 17.41 14.88
C MET A 504 9.13 16.05 14.86
N CYS A 505 10.12 15.86 15.71
CA CYS A 505 10.87 14.60 15.82
C CYS A 505 10.87 14.09 17.25
N TRP A 506 10.78 12.76 17.38
CA TRP A 506 10.83 12.04 18.64
C TRP A 506 11.70 10.79 18.51
N HIS A 507 12.37 10.41 19.59
CA HIS A 507 13.14 9.17 19.69
C HIS A 507 12.98 8.56 21.09
N LYS A 508 12.85 7.22 21.17
CA LYS A 508 12.64 6.49 22.44
C LYS A 508 13.69 6.74 23.52
N ASP A 509 14.92 7.10 23.11
CA ASP A 509 16.06 7.31 24.03
C ASP A 509 16.25 8.79 24.41
N LEU A 510 15.34 9.69 24.09
CA LEU A 510 15.35 11.05 24.62
C LEU A 510 15.29 10.98 26.15
N ASN A 511 16.00 11.90 26.81
CA ASN A 511 16.15 11.90 28.26
C ASN A 511 16.65 10.55 28.84
N GLY A 512 17.38 9.75 28.05
CA GLY A 512 17.84 8.42 28.47
C GLY A 512 16.76 7.36 28.51
N GLY A 513 15.66 7.56 27.82
CA GLY A 513 14.51 6.66 27.78
C GLY A 513 13.56 6.81 28.97
N VAL A 514 13.80 7.80 29.85
CA VAL A 514 12.92 8.11 30.98
C VAL A 514 11.95 9.19 30.55
N ASP A 515 10.65 8.90 30.58
CA ASP A 515 9.57 9.81 30.16
C ASP A 515 9.86 10.44 28.79
N ALA A 516 10.39 9.64 27.85
CA ALA A 516 10.84 10.11 26.53
C ALA A 516 9.71 10.79 25.73
N GLU A 517 8.45 10.42 25.98
CA GLU A 517 7.25 10.99 25.36
C GLU A 517 6.97 12.45 25.78
N GLN A 518 7.67 12.97 26.78
CA GLN A 518 7.62 14.38 27.17
C GLN A 518 8.59 15.25 26.35
N TYR A 519 9.51 14.64 25.61
CA TYR A 519 10.59 15.31 24.89
C TYR A 519 10.39 15.24 23.38
N PHE A 520 10.94 16.22 22.67
CA PHE A 520 10.98 16.29 21.20
C PHE A 520 12.08 17.24 20.75
N TRP A 521 12.37 17.29 19.45
CA TRP A 521 13.15 18.36 18.83
C TRP A 521 12.56 18.75 17.47
N PHE A 522 12.95 19.94 16.97
CA PHE A 522 12.59 20.37 15.62
C PHE A 522 13.62 19.88 14.60
N GLY A 523 13.20 19.02 13.67
CA GLY A 523 14.06 18.35 12.70
C GLY A 523 14.73 19.29 11.69
N ASN A 524 14.12 20.44 11.41
CA ASN A 524 14.64 21.48 10.51
C ASN A 524 15.53 22.53 11.22
N THR A 525 15.90 22.31 12.47
CA THR A 525 16.73 23.24 13.25
C THR A 525 17.93 22.53 13.88
N THR A 526 18.84 23.33 14.45
CA THR A 526 19.97 22.81 15.26
C THR A 526 19.61 22.61 16.72
N ALA A 527 18.39 22.94 17.17
CA ALA A 527 17.99 22.93 18.57
C ALA A 527 18.19 21.55 19.23
N ALA A 528 18.53 21.57 20.50
CA ALA A 528 18.51 20.41 21.39
C ALA A 528 17.07 19.95 21.65
N ALA A 529 16.91 18.80 22.29
CA ALA A 529 15.59 18.33 22.73
C ALA A 529 15.01 19.29 23.79
N SER A 530 13.70 19.48 23.73
CA SER A 530 12.90 20.25 24.68
C SER A 530 11.66 19.48 25.08
N THR A 531 10.90 19.99 26.05
CA THR A 531 9.70 19.33 26.58
C THR A 531 8.44 20.08 26.16
N SER A 532 7.38 19.33 25.82
CA SER A 532 6.02 19.86 25.64
C SER A 532 4.98 18.73 25.69
N THR A 533 3.82 19.03 26.26
CA THR A 533 2.62 18.19 26.19
C THR A 533 1.93 18.29 24.83
N ASP A 534 2.23 19.30 24.03
CA ASP A 534 1.55 19.58 22.75
C ASP A 534 1.90 18.56 21.66
N PHE A 535 2.96 17.76 21.85
CA PHE A 535 3.36 16.77 20.85
C PHE A 535 2.76 15.38 21.15
N LEU A 536 3.33 14.60 22.06
CA LEU A 536 2.84 13.23 22.38
C LEU A 536 1.85 13.22 23.54
N ASN A 537 1.40 14.36 24.03
CA ASN A 537 0.46 14.46 25.15
C ASN A 537 0.91 13.65 26.38
N ASN A 538 2.22 13.60 26.62
CA ASN A 538 2.84 12.75 27.67
C ASN A 538 2.37 11.30 27.63
N THR A 539 2.13 10.76 26.44
CA THR A 539 1.62 9.40 26.22
C THR A 539 2.56 8.64 25.32
N ALA A 540 3.17 7.58 25.82
CA ALA A 540 4.07 6.75 25.05
C ALA A 540 3.35 6.10 23.86
N PRO A 541 4.01 5.99 22.69
CA PRO A 541 3.44 5.29 21.54
C PRO A 541 3.14 3.82 21.86
N THR A 542 2.12 3.27 21.23
CA THR A 542 1.77 1.85 21.32
C THR A 542 2.09 1.13 20.01
N ALA A 543 1.81 -0.17 19.93
CA ALA A 543 1.99 -0.94 18.70
C ALA A 543 0.99 -0.58 17.60
N THR A 544 -0.06 0.17 17.91
CA THR A 544 -1.16 0.49 16.99
C THR A 544 -1.52 1.97 16.92
N HIS A 545 -1.12 2.78 17.91
CA HIS A 545 -1.49 4.19 17.98
C HIS A 545 -0.35 5.08 18.47
N VAL A 546 -0.34 6.30 17.96
CA VAL A 546 0.41 7.44 18.50
C VAL A 546 -0.58 8.48 18.98
N THR A 547 -0.51 8.84 20.27
CA THR A 547 -1.35 9.91 20.83
C THR A 547 -0.64 11.24 20.63
N LEU A 548 -1.26 12.15 19.88
CA LEU A 548 -0.73 13.49 19.62
C LEU A 548 -1.51 14.53 20.43
N GLY A 549 -0.80 15.51 20.97
CA GLY A 549 -1.38 16.64 21.68
C GLY A 549 -2.01 17.67 20.73
N ALA A 550 -2.21 18.89 21.19
CA ALA A 550 -2.87 19.95 20.42
C ALA A 550 -1.91 20.78 19.55
N GLY A 551 -0.62 20.47 19.53
CA GLY A 551 0.40 21.26 18.83
C GLY A 551 0.19 21.27 17.31
N PRO A 552 0.16 22.44 16.65
CA PRO A 552 -0.20 22.57 15.25
C PRO A 552 0.83 21.90 14.30
N GLN A 553 2.06 21.68 14.75
CA GLN A 553 3.11 21.02 13.98
C GLN A 553 2.73 19.58 13.61
N ALA A 554 2.02 18.88 14.51
CA ALA A 554 1.63 17.48 14.34
C ALA A 554 0.12 17.22 14.48
N ASN A 555 -0.71 18.23 14.80
CA ASN A 555 -2.14 18.03 14.99
C ASN A 555 -3.00 19.30 14.71
N SER A 556 -2.66 20.10 13.71
CA SER A 556 -3.49 21.22 13.26
C SER A 556 -4.81 20.73 12.68
N SER A 557 -5.92 21.41 13.01
CA SER A 557 -7.27 21.08 12.50
C SER A 557 -7.48 21.42 11.02
N THR A 558 -6.51 22.06 10.37
CA THR A 558 -6.61 22.55 8.99
C THR A 558 -5.60 21.87 8.06
N GLY A 559 -4.89 20.84 8.51
CA GLY A 559 -3.83 20.24 7.70
C GLY A 559 -3.81 18.72 7.70
N GLN A 560 -3.44 18.17 6.54
CA GLN A 560 -2.97 16.80 6.44
C GLN A 560 -1.57 16.70 7.04
N ILE A 561 -1.38 15.74 7.92
CA ILE A 561 -0.09 15.45 8.55
C ILE A 561 0.42 14.10 8.06
N ILE A 562 1.70 14.05 7.71
CA ILE A 562 2.41 12.80 7.43
C ILE A 562 3.39 12.52 8.57
N GLY A 563 3.33 11.29 9.09
CA GLY A 563 4.26 10.75 10.07
C GLY A 563 5.11 9.63 9.46
N MET A 564 6.41 9.72 9.61
CA MET A 564 7.36 8.65 9.31
C MET A 564 7.72 7.98 10.63
N LEU A 565 7.39 6.71 10.75
CA LEU A 565 7.58 5.91 11.94
C LEU A 565 8.63 4.83 11.67
N PHE A 566 9.63 4.76 12.53
CA PHE A 566 10.75 3.84 12.43
C PHE A 566 10.83 2.96 13.68
N ARG A 567 11.26 1.71 13.49
CA ARG A 567 11.42 0.73 14.54
C ARG A 567 12.65 -0.14 14.27
N SER A 568 13.27 -0.65 15.32
CA SER A 568 14.32 -1.66 15.22
C SER A 568 13.76 -2.99 14.75
N VAL A 569 14.40 -3.56 13.72
CA VAL A 569 14.15 -4.91 13.20
C VAL A 569 15.50 -5.59 13.01
N SER A 570 15.68 -6.76 13.62
CA SER A 570 16.94 -7.49 13.60
C SER A 570 17.47 -7.67 12.19
N GLY A 571 18.73 -7.29 11.96
CA GLY A 571 19.40 -7.38 10.66
C GLY A 571 18.94 -6.36 9.61
N ILE A 572 18.00 -5.45 9.92
CA ILE A 572 17.40 -4.50 8.96
C ILE A 572 17.56 -3.05 9.42
N SER A 573 17.13 -2.73 10.65
CA SER A 573 17.14 -1.36 11.17
C SER A 573 17.34 -1.32 12.66
N TYR A 574 17.90 -0.22 13.16
CA TYR A 574 18.13 -0.03 14.58
C TYR A 574 18.02 1.45 14.98
N ALA A 575 17.18 1.75 15.98
CA ALA A 575 17.08 3.04 16.62
C ALA A 575 17.73 2.96 18.01
N GLY A 576 18.75 3.78 18.27
CA GLY A 576 19.52 3.71 19.50
C GLY A 576 20.14 5.04 19.91
N SER A 577 20.94 5.02 20.98
CA SER A 577 21.67 6.20 21.44
C SER A 577 23.04 5.84 22.00
N TYR A 578 23.93 6.82 22.05
CA TYR A 578 25.21 6.73 22.76
C TYR A 578 25.52 8.02 23.52
N ILE A 579 26.46 7.96 24.46
CA ILE A 579 26.97 9.11 25.18
C ILE A 579 28.34 9.46 24.62
N GLY A 580 28.56 10.71 24.22
CA GLY A 580 29.84 11.20 23.77
C GLY A 580 30.88 11.16 24.88
N ASN A 581 32.14 10.96 24.50
CA ASN A 581 33.28 10.85 25.45
C ASN A 581 34.47 11.71 25.07
N ASP A 582 34.36 12.59 24.08
CA ASP A 582 35.40 13.51 23.58
C ASP A 582 36.72 12.80 23.22
N SER A 583 36.65 11.55 22.76
CA SER A 583 37.80 10.72 22.41
C SER A 583 37.75 10.28 20.95
N ALA A 584 38.92 10.22 20.30
CA ALA A 584 39.06 9.59 18.97
C ALA A 584 38.93 8.06 19.01
N SER A 585 38.93 7.45 20.20
CA SER A 585 38.55 6.07 20.44
C SER A 585 37.16 6.07 21.09
N GLY A 586 36.18 6.64 20.38
CA GLY A 586 34.87 6.93 20.89
C GLY A 586 34.00 5.71 21.18
N PRO A 587 32.70 5.93 21.43
CA PRO A 587 31.77 4.84 21.61
C PRO A 587 31.75 3.88 20.40
N SER A 588 31.68 2.59 20.68
CA SER A 588 31.42 1.53 19.72
C SER A 588 29.94 1.12 19.82
N ILE A 589 29.22 1.11 18.71
CA ILE A 589 27.79 0.87 18.62
C ILE A 589 27.53 -0.41 17.84
N ASP A 590 26.88 -1.38 18.48
CA ASP A 590 26.41 -2.62 17.87
C ASP A 590 24.97 -2.44 17.41
N CYS A 591 24.71 -2.60 16.11
CA CYS A 591 23.38 -2.56 15.47
C CYS A 591 22.91 -3.97 15.08
N GLY A 592 23.78 -4.99 15.16
CA GLY A 592 23.52 -6.34 14.69
C GLY A 592 23.60 -6.49 13.16
N PHE A 593 24.14 -5.50 12.46
CA PHE A 593 24.36 -5.51 11.01
C PHE A 593 25.34 -4.41 10.58
N GLU A 594 25.90 -4.53 9.38
CA GLU A 594 26.69 -3.47 8.74
C GLU A 594 25.73 -2.38 8.20
N PRO A 595 25.79 -1.13 8.73
CA PRO A 595 24.92 -0.05 8.30
C PRO A 595 25.22 0.42 6.87
N ARG A 596 24.14 0.70 6.10
CA ARG A 596 24.17 1.41 4.82
C ARG A 596 23.69 2.86 4.95
N LEU A 597 23.00 3.17 6.04
CA LEU A 597 22.58 4.52 6.42
C LEU A 597 22.76 4.70 7.93
N ILE A 598 23.24 5.86 8.35
CA ILE A 598 23.27 6.28 9.74
C ILE A 598 22.82 7.74 9.83
N TRP A 599 21.76 8.02 10.58
CA TRP A 599 21.29 9.35 10.98
C TRP A 599 21.64 9.59 12.44
N ILE A 600 22.31 10.71 12.76
CA ILE A 600 22.75 11.04 14.13
C ILE A 600 22.32 12.47 14.48
N LYS A 601 21.75 12.65 15.67
CA LYS A 601 21.39 13.95 16.25
C LYS A 601 21.89 14.05 17.69
N ASN A 602 22.62 15.14 18.01
CA ASN A 602 22.85 15.53 19.39
C ASN A 602 21.52 15.99 20.02
N SER A 603 21.01 15.26 20.99
CA SER A 603 19.77 15.58 21.69
C SER A 603 19.98 16.43 22.96
N SER A 604 21.20 16.49 23.49
CA SER A 604 21.53 17.24 24.71
C SER A 604 21.94 18.69 24.43
N SER A 605 22.53 18.95 23.27
CA SER A 605 23.06 20.26 22.88
C SER A 605 22.64 20.62 21.45
N THR A 606 22.83 21.89 21.08
CA THR A 606 22.62 22.35 19.71
C THR A 606 23.58 21.66 18.75
N GLY A 607 23.11 21.19 17.62
CA GLY A 607 23.91 20.53 16.59
C GLY A 607 23.10 20.19 15.35
N ASN A 608 23.78 20.06 14.23
CA ASN A 608 23.15 19.62 12.99
C ASN A 608 22.72 18.16 13.07
N TRP A 609 21.79 17.78 12.21
CA TRP A 609 21.35 16.42 12.04
C TRP A 609 22.13 15.77 10.91
N MET A 610 23.02 14.85 11.25
CA MET A 610 24.01 14.27 10.34
C MET A 610 23.48 13.01 9.67
N LEU A 611 23.71 12.90 8.36
CA LEU A 611 23.41 11.70 7.56
C LEU A 611 24.67 11.20 6.87
N TYR A 612 24.95 9.92 7.08
CA TYR A 612 26.00 9.15 6.43
C TYR A 612 25.38 7.98 5.67
N ASP A 613 25.96 7.61 4.52
CA ASP A 613 25.52 6.42 3.77
C ASP A 613 26.67 5.72 3.04
N SER A 614 26.44 4.44 2.73
CA SER A 614 27.40 3.57 2.07
C SER A 614 27.70 3.94 0.61
N TYR A 615 26.75 4.59 -0.09
CA TYR A 615 26.90 4.95 -1.50
C TYR A 615 27.94 6.06 -1.68
N ARG A 616 27.87 7.12 -0.85
CA ARG A 616 28.83 8.23 -0.89
C ARG A 616 30.13 7.93 -0.13
N GLY A 617 30.11 6.94 0.76
CA GLY A 617 31.14 6.62 1.72
C GLY A 617 30.96 7.36 3.06
N PHE A 618 31.27 6.68 4.15
CA PHE A 618 31.04 7.15 5.52
C PHE A 618 32.02 8.25 5.98
N ASN A 619 32.94 8.68 5.13
CA ASN A 619 33.73 9.89 5.33
C ASN A 619 33.04 11.16 4.80
N LYS A 620 31.81 11.06 4.30
CA LYS A 620 31.01 12.16 3.81
C LYS A 620 29.75 12.32 4.64
N CYS A 621 29.56 13.52 5.17
CA CYS A 621 28.42 13.88 6.00
C CYS A 621 27.53 14.88 5.28
N TYR A 622 26.26 14.68 5.37
CA TYR A 622 25.24 15.62 4.91
C TYR A 622 24.41 16.07 6.12
N PHE A 623 24.06 17.37 6.18
CA PHE A 623 23.19 17.93 7.22
C PHE A 623 21.77 18.03 6.71
N VAL A 624 20.86 17.24 7.32
CA VAL A 624 19.45 17.14 6.90
C VAL A 624 18.70 18.47 7.09
N ASN A 625 19.07 19.20 8.13
CA ASN A 625 18.47 20.47 8.55
C ASN A 625 19.17 21.71 7.98
N SER A 626 19.99 21.57 6.95
CA SER A 626 20.76 22.68 6.38
C SER A 626 20.81 22.60 4.85
N ASN A 627 20.96 23.74 4.19
CA ASN A 627 21.22 23.83 2.74
C ASN A 627 22.71 23.69 2.38
N GLU A 628 23.60 23.48 3.34
CA GLU A 628 25.04 23.34 3.09
C GLU A 628 25.36 22.14 2.20
N ALA A 629 26.46 22.25 1.44
CA ALA A 629 27.04 21.13 0.71
C ALA A 629 27.51 20.05 1.70
N GLN A 630 27.67 18.82 1.20
CA GLN A 630 28.22 17.74 2.03
C GLN A 630 29.63 18.10 2.53
N GLU A 631 29.88 17.75 3.76
CA GLU A 631 31.22 17.86 4.36
C GLU A 631 31.99 16.54 4.17
N THR A 632 33.30 16.63 3.93
CA THR A 632 34.18 15.45 3.91
C THR A 632 35.00 15.43 5.20
N ALA A 633 34.66 14.54 6.11
CA ALA A 633 35.34 14.35 7.38
C ALA A 633 35.11 12.93 7.92
N THR A 634 36.18 12.19 8.20
CA THR A 634 36.07 10.88 8.83
C THR A 634 35.79 11.06 10.32
N ARG A 635 34.54 10.79 10.72
CA ARG A 635 34.06 10.91 12.11
C ARG A 635 33.61 9.60 12.70
N LEU A 636 33.31 8.64 11.85
CA LEU A 636 32.93 7.28 12.24
C LEU A 636 33.47 6.26 11.25
N THR A 637 33.55 5.02 11.68
CA THR A 637 33.89 3.87 10.84
C THR A 637 32.85 2.80 11.01
N VAL A 638 32.35 2.26 9.90
CA VAL A 638 31.37 1.17 9.90
C VAL A 638 32.08 -0.16 10.10
N THR A 639 31.46 -1.04 10.88
CA THR A 639 31.90 -2.43 11.16
C THR A 639 30.86 -3.41 10.60
N SER A 640 31.16 -4.71 10.65
CA SER A 640 30.21 -5.76 10.18
C SER A 640 28.91 -5.83 10.96
N ASP A 641 28.87 -5.27 12.16
CA ASP A 641 27.78 -5.35 13.11
C ASP A 641 27.32 -3.99 13.65
N GLY A 642 27.93 -2.88 13.17
CA GLY A 642 27.57 -1.56 13.63
C GLY A 642 28.51 -0.46 13.16
N PHE A 643 28.89 0.45 14.07
CA PHE A 643 29.83 1.54 13.77
C PHE A 643 30.57 2.04 15.02
N ASP A 644 31.76 2.56 14.81
CA ASP A 644 32.60 3.19 15.84
C ASP A 644 32.68 4.69 15.61
N ILE A 645 32.54 5.49 16.65
CA ILE A 645 32.89 6.92 16.61
C ILE A 645 34.40 7.08 16.71
N THR A 646 35.01 7.59 15.66
CA THR A 646 36.50 7.71 15.55
C THR A 646 36.99 9.15 15.59
N SER A 647 36.17 10.06 16.09
CA SER A 647 36.47 11.50 16.18
C SER A 647 36.10 12.06 17.54
N ALA A 648 36.94 12.94 18.07
CA ALA A 648 36.70 13.75 19.27
C ALA A 648 35.88 15.02 18.98
N ALA A 649 35.40 15.22 17.72
CA ALA A 649 34.66 16.40 17.36
C ALA A 649 33.32 16.49 18.13
N SER A 650 33.05 17.63 18.75
CA SER A 650 31.87 17.85 19.58
C SER A 650 30.54 17.69 18.84
N VAL A 651 30.53 17.85 17.51
CA VAL A 651 29.33 17.66 16.67
C VAL A 651 28.81 16.23 16.68
N ILE A 652 29.67 15.21 17.00
CA ILE A 652 29.32 13.80 17.02
C ILE A 652 29.73 13.09 18.33
N ASN A 653 30.58 13.70 19.18
CA ASN A 653 31.16 13.02 20.33
C ASN A 653 31.43 13.96 21.54
N ASN A 654 30.64 15.01 21.72
CA ASN A 654 30.78 15.90 22.87
C ASN A 654 30.61 15.15 24.18
N ASN A 655 31.56 15.32 25.11
CA ASN A 655 31.62 14.56 26.36
C ASN A 655 30.34 14.75 27.20
N GLY A 656 29.70 13.66 27.56
CA GLY A 656 28.48 13.63 28.37
C GLY A 656 27.18 13.92 27.62
N ASP A 657 27.26 14.39 26.36
CA ASP A 657 26.05 14.59 25.54
C ASP A 657 25.49 13.26 25.04
N ARG A 658 24.18 13.19 25.00
CA ARG A 658 23.47 12.07 24.35
C ARG A 658 23.27 12.35 22.88
N PHE A 659 23.64 11.38 22.08
CA PHE A 659 23.36 11.32 20.64
C PHE A 659 22.34 10.21 20.39
N VAL A 660 21.22 10.56 19.77
CA VAL A 660 20.24 9.59 19.26
C VAL A 660 20.52 9.30 17.80
N PHE A 661 20.29 8.07 17.35
CA PHE A 661 20.56 7.69 15.97
C PHE A 661 19.54 6.68 15.44
N TYR A 662 19.45 6.62 14.11
CA TYR A 662 18.79 5.56 13.37
C TYR A 662 19.77 5.01 12.33
N ALA A 663 19.93 3.69 12.32
CA ALA A 663 20.75 2.97 11.35
C ALA A 663 19.90 2.00 10.53
N HIS A 664 20.28 1.81 9.26
CA HIS A 664 19.63 0.87 8.35
C HIS A 664 20.68 0.02 7.62
N ALA A 665 20.41 -1.32 7.45
CA ALA A 665 21.26 -2.29 6.78
C ALA A 665 21.29 -2.14 5.25
#